data_7291dcf9a532f2eae093f451ef9ffe2c
#
_entry.id   7291dcf9a532f2eae093f451ef9ffe2c
#
_cell.length_a   1.000
_cell.length_b   1.000
_cell.length_c   1.000
_cell.angle_alpha   90.00
_cell.angle_beta   90.00
_cell.angle_gamma   90.00
#
_symmetry.space_group_name_H-M   'P 1'
#
loop_
_entity.id
_entity.type
_entity.pdbx_description
1 polymer ?
#
loop_
_entity_poly.entity_id
_entity_poly.type
_entity_poly.pdbx_seq_one_letter_code
_entity_poly.pdbx_strand_id
1 'polypeptide(L)'
;MNFENRIENFAITILNHRIKVVFSAIILIILISSGIRFLETPSGYRGFVQDDFKYYQDILELEEKYGNIDVLTYVIKPNKGDIFQKNVLKLIDELTEASWQTPYSSRVSSITNHQFTEVDGDDISIDNFIINVDGLTEENLSNLRELAKKEDSIVNFVMSESTNVGLININLEMPEDIAFKKPIDFAWNQKMIFEKKYPEIFVGVAGSAQFSHNFQSVAEADASKMYPGFLLLIIILTYLLLRSVMSSLIALLVIIFSILPSLGSAGWFGFEAQPPLIAAPIIILTISLAHAIHMLSIALTNMNEGMSKNDAIIDSLKINFTPIFLTSFTTGVGIAGLNFGDIPAYSEMANTVAVGAAFGFILSVTLLPALFSLLPIKSNYKESTMLFFLKKLASLIYKFKERFVIIISLICIYVFSLLPNLYFDDYFGSYFDRVPEWVEVKDIVDPEFGSSFFTFADIETNEPNGITNPEYLNKLDEFEKWLVQQESVADVSTVSDVVKNLHKNMNGGLEEYYKIPDNKALIAQYFLMYEFSVPYGMDLKNQMTADKSSSRMLIRTNYSTAIETVAFNKEVNLWIENNLKPFKTKGVAGIPIMMPHLFTENTNGLLLGLLFSFSFIILVVGLSLRSLRYGIISVIPNVVPFILGFGILTLF
;
A
#
# COMPACT_ATOMS: atom_id res chain seq x y z
N MET A 1 30.67 -42.51 12.10
CA MET A 1 30.69 -41.43 13.09
C MET A 1 29.26 -40.96 13.28
N ASN A 2 28.71 -41.11 14.50
CA ASN A 2 27.30 -40.75 14.76
C ASN A 2 27.10 -39.24 14.54
N PHE A 3 25.91 -38.79 14.14
CA PHE A 3 25.61 -37.39 13.88
C PHE A 3 25.92 -36.51 15.11
N GLU A 4 25.59 -36.95 16.29
CA GLU A 4 25.91 -36.28 17.55
C GLU A 4 27.41 -36.02 17.74
N ASN A 5 28.29 -36.98 17.39
CA ASN A 5 29.73 -36.80 17.47
C ASN A 5 30.26 -35.74 16.46
N ARG A 6 29.56 -35.57 15.34
CA ARG A 6 29.90 -34.49 14.38
C ARG A 6 29.56 -33.12 14.94
N ILE A 7 28.40 -32.97 15.61
CA ILE A 7 28.01 -31.71 16.24
C ILE A 7 28.97 -31.40 17.41
N GLU A 8 29.34 -32.37 18.20
CA GLU A 8 30.29 -32.19 19.29
C GLU A 8 31.67 -31.73 18.78
N ASN A 9 32.21 -32.36 17.75
CA ASN A 9 33.46 -31.95 17.13
C ASN A 9 33.36 -30.55 16.53
N PHE A 10 32.23 -30.19 15.94
CA PHE A 10 31.95 -28.83 15.43
C PHE A 10 31.97 -27.82 16.59
N ALA A 11 31.30 -28.11 17.71
CA ALA A 11 31.29 -27.26 18.90
C ALA A 11 32.70 -27.06 19.47
N ILE A 12 33.47 -28.13 19.60
CA ILE A 12 34.87 -28.11 20.08
C ILE A 12 35.73 -27.23 19.12
N THR A 13 35.54 -27.37 17.82
CA THR A 13 36.27 -26.57 16.83
C THR A 13 35.99 -25.07 16.96
N ILE A 14 34.71 -24.70 17.15
CA ILE A 14 34.31 -23.32 17.40
C ILE A 14 34.97 -22.76 18.66
N LEU A 15 34.93 -23.50 19.75
CA LEU A 15 35.49 -23.06 21.02
C LEU A 15 37.02 -22.93 20.97
N ASN A 16 37.70 -23.83 20.29
CA ASN A 16 39.15 -23.78 20.09
C ASN A 16 39.58 -22.58 19.24
N HIS A 17 38.70 -22.14 18.32
CA HIS A 17 38.99 -21.02 17.40
C HIS A 17 38.09 -19.80 17.67
N ARG A 18 37.52 -19.69 18.89
CA ARG A 18 36.49 -18.70 19.27
C ARG A 18 36.77 -17.26 18.84
N ILE A 19 38.04 -16.78 18.96
CA ILE A 19 38.41 -15.42 18.55
C ILE A 19 38.34 -15.28 17.03
N LYS A 20 38.79 -16.28 16.27
CA LYS A 20 38.73 -16.29 14.81
C LYS A 20 37.27 -16.32 14.34
N VAL A 21 36.42 -17.12 15.00
CA VAL A 21 34.98 -17.22 14.71
C VAL A 21 34.29 -15.89 14.93
N VAL A 22 34.53 -15.21 16.07
CA VAL A 22 33.96 -13.88 16.33
C VAL A 22 34.43 -12.87 15.28
N PHE A 23 35.72 -12.84 14.99
CA PHE A 23 36.30 -11.88 14.03
C PHE A 23 35.77 -12.10 12.60
N SER A 24 35.72 -13.36 12.14
CA SER A 24 35.18 -13.71 10.83
C SER A 24 33.69 -13.43 10.71
N ALA A 25 32.91 -13.71 11.78
CA ALA A 25 31.49 -13.38 11.82
C ALA A 25 31.26 -11.86 11.71
N ILE A 26 32.00 -11.04 12.46
CA ILE A 26 31.89 -9.58 12.42
C ILE A 26 32.24 -9.04 11.03
N ILE A 27 33.33 -9.54 10.40
CA ILE A 27 33.68 -9.12 9.04
C ILE A 27 32.57 -9.46 8.05
N LEU A 28 32.05 -10.69 8.11
CA LEU A 28 30.98 -11.13 7.20
C LEU A 28 29.71 -10.28 7.39
N ILE A 29 29.33 -10.01 8.66
CA ILE A 29 28.18 -9.16 8.99
C ILE A 29 28.39 -7.75 8.39
N ILE A 30 29.55 -7.11 8.62
CA ILE A 30 29.84 -5.77 8.10
C ILE A 30 29.77 -5.76 6.56
N LEU A 31 30.39 -6.74 5.90
CA LEU A 31 30.42 -6.83 4.44
C LEU A 31 29.00 -6.94 3.86
N ILE A 32 28.18 -7.84 4.39
CA ILE A 32 26.84 -8.04 3.86
C ILE A 32 25.93 -6.86 4.25
N SER A 33 26.03 -6.38 5.49
CA SER A 33 25.24 -5.22 5.96
C SER A 33 25.55 -3.92 5.22
N SER A 34 26.73 -3.83 4.56
CA SER A 34 27.06 -2.67 3.72
C SER A 34 26.08 -2.47 2.56
N GLY A 35 25.30 -3.50 2.22
CA GLY A 35 24.24 -3.43 1.22
C GLY A 35 23.05 -2.56 1.65
N ILE A 36 22.85 -2.28 2.94
CA ILE A 36 21.74 -1.41 3.42
C ILE A 36 21.75 -0.05 2.70
N ARG A 37 22.92 0.45 2.31
CA ARG A 37 23.05 1.71 1.55
C ARG A 37 22.46 1.66 0.14
N PHE A 38 22.16 0.49 -0.36
CA PHE A 38 21.56 0.26 -1.68
C PHE A 38 20.06 -0.07 -1.60
N LEU A 39 19.44 -0.04 -0.41
CA LEU A 39 18.00 -0.11 -0.31
C LEU A 39 17.40 1.10 -1.02
N GLU A 40 16.51 0.84 -1.96
CA GLU A 40 15.88 1.87 -2.76
C GLU A 40 14.74 2.54 -2.00
N THR A 41 14.48 3.81 -2.34
CA THR A 41 13.37 4.56 -1.75
C THR A 41 12.07 4.06 -2.38
N PRO A 42 11.01 3.81 -1.59
CA PRO A 42 9.75 3.36 -2.14
C PRO A 42 9.15 4.32 -3.17
N SER A 43 8.70 3.77 -4.29
CA SER A 43 7.99 4.48 -5.36
C SER A 43 6.48 4.66 -5.07
N GLY A 44 6.08 4.60 -3.80
CA GLY A 44 4.69 4.70 -3.37
C GLY A 44 3.89 3.43 -3.73
N TYR A 45 2.66 3.60 -4.23
CA TYR A 45 1.82 2.47 -4.64
C TYR A 45 2.41 1.68 -5.82
N ARG A 46 3.22 2.31 -6.67
CA ARG A 46 3.83 1.68 -7.86
C ARG A 46 4.76 0.52 -7.49
N GLY A 47 5.51 0.63 -6.40
CA GLY A 47 6.37 -0.44 -5.88
C GLY A 47 5.64 -1.66 -5.30
N PHE A 48 4.31 -1.61 -5.22
CA PHE A 48 3.48 -2.79 -4.88
C PHE A 48 3.10 -3.63 -6.08
N VAL A 49 3.37 -3.16 -7.30
CA VAL A 49 2.86 -3.74 -8.54
C VAL A 49 4.01 -4.30 -9.37
N GLN A 50 3.83 -5.48 -9.95
CA GLN A 50 4.77 -6.02 -10.92
C GLN A 50 4.67 -5.25 -12.25
N ASP A 51 5.79 -5.04 -12.92
CA ASP A 51 5.83 -4.30 -14.17
C ASP A 51 4.96 -4.92 -15.27
N ASP A 52 4.80 -6.23 -15.28
CA ASP A 52 3.98 -6.96 -16.26
C ASP A 52 2.51 -7.12 -15.84
N PHE A 53 2.10 -6.54 -14.71
CA PHE A 53 0.71 -6.60 -14.28
C PHE A 53 -0.19 -5.82 -15.24
N LYS A 54 -1.20 -6.51 -15.81
CA LYS A 54 -2.05 -5.96 -16.89
C LYS A 54 -2.60 -4.58 -16.57
N TYR A 55 -3.22 -4.38 -15.41
CA TYR A 55 -3.86 -3.12 -15.05
C TYR A 55 -2.87 -1.98 -14.80
N TYR A 56 -1.63 -2.32 -14.45
CA TYR A 56 -0.55 -1.35 -14.37
C TYR A 56 -0.05 -0.96 -15.76
N GLN A 57 0.09 -1.91 -16.66
CA GLN A 57 0.42 -1.63 -18.06
C GLN A 57 -0.65 -0.77 -18.74
N ASP A 58 -1.94 -1.00 -18.45
CA ASP A 58 -3.03 -0.14 -18.94
C ASP A 58 -2.90 1.31 -18.41
N ILE A 59 -2.41 1.52 -17.17
CA ILE A 59 -2.11 2.85 -16.63
C ILE A 59 -0.91 3.48 -17.35
N LEU A 60 0.19 2.74 -17.53
CA LEU A 60 1.40 3.27 -18.20
C LEU A 60 1.11 3.71 -19.65
N GLU A 61 0.30 2.95 -20.37
CA GLU A 61 -0.12 3.34 -21.73
C GLU A 61 -1.00 4.61 -21.74
N LEU A 62 -1.87 4.78 -20.73
CA LEU A 62 -2.61 6.03 -20.57
C LEU A 62 -1.68 7.20 -20.30
N GLU A 63 -0.69 7.00 -19.46
CA GLU A 63 0.30 8.05 -19.12
C GLU A 63 1.18 8.43 -20.32
N GLU A 64 1.53 7.46 -21.16
CA GLU A 64 2.27 7.72 -22.41
C GLU A 64 1.46 8.61 -23.38
N LYS A 65 0.13 8.41 -23.45
CA LYS A 65 -0.74 9.13 -24.38
C LYS A 65 -1.19 10.49 -23.85
N TYR A 66 -1.50 10.61 -22.57
CA TYR A 66 -2.22 11.75 -21.99
C TYR A 66 -1.48 12.45 -20.85
N GLY A 67 -0.25 12.02 -20.54
CA GLY A 67 0.50 12.47 -19.37
C GLY A 67 0.11 11.75 -18.09
N ASN A 68 0.87 11.98 -17.04
CA ASN A 68 0.75 11.28 -15.77
C ASN A 68 -0.65 11.44 -15.14
N ILE A 69 -1.15 10.38 -14.53
CA ILE A 69 -2.47 10.37 -13.88
C ILE A 69 -2.43 10.82 -12.42
N ASP A 70 -1.25 11.09 -11.87
CA ASP A 70 -1.11 11.48 -10.48
C ASP A 70 -1.60 12.91 -10.24
N VAL A 71 -2.53 13.04 -9.30
CA VAL A 71 -3.18 14.31 -8.94
C VAL A 71 -2.96 14.59 -7.46
N LEU A 72 -2.59 15.82 -7.15
CA LEU A 72 -2.65 16.39 -5.81
C LEU A 72 -3.85 17.33 -5.75
N THR A 73 -4.68 17.19 -4.73
CA THR A 73 -5.93 17.95 -4.60
C THR A 73 -5.96 18.71 -3.29
N TYR A 74 -6.23 20.02 -3.33
CA TYR A 74 -6.68 20.72 -2.13
C TYR A 74 -8.20 20.66 -2.03
N VAL A 75 -8.68 20.41 -0.81
CA VAL A 75 -10.09 20.35 -0.45
C VAL A 75 -10.42 21.57 0.40
N ILE A 76 -11.30 22.44 -0.10
CA ILE A 76 -11.64 23.71 0.52
C ILE A 76 -13.08 23.65 1.02
N LYS A 77 -13.26 23.83 2.33
CA LYS A 77 -14.58 23.83 2.96
C LYS A 77 -14.71 24.98 3.96
N PRO A 78 -15.61 25.93 3.77
CA PRO A 78 -15.90 26.95 4.79
C PRO A 78 -16.61 26.33 5.99
N ASN A 79 -16.35 26.85 7.19
CA ASN A 79 -17.04 26.42 8.41
C ASN A 79 -18.54 26.76 8.41
N LYS A 80 -18.94 27.76 7.62
CA LYS A 80 -20.33 28.19 7.46
C LYS A 80 -20.58 28.66 6.04
N GLY A 81 -21.77 28.34 5.52
CA GLY A 81 -22.17 28.71 4.16
C GLY A 81 -21.51 27.80 3.12
N ASP A 82 -21.36 28.29 1.92
CA ASP A 82 -20.82 27.58 0.76
C ASP A 82 -19.55 28.27 0.18
N ILE A 83 -19.02 27.75 -0.91
CA ILE A 83 -17.79 28.30 -1.53
C ILE A 83 -18.02 29.65 -2.22
N PHE A 84 -19.27 30.04 -2.53
CA PHE A 84 -19.59 31.33 -3.15
C PHE A 84 -19.65 32.48 -2.14
N GLN A 85 -18.68 32.52 -1.23
CA GLN A 85 -18.38 33.64 -0.38
C GLN A 85 -17.08 34.30 -0.85
N LYS A 86 -17.04 35.63 -0.84
CA LYS A 86 -15.90 36.40 -1.36
C LYS A 86 -14.55 36.00 -0.74
N ASN A 87 -14.51 35.74 0.57
CA ASN A 87 -13.32 35.28 1.29
C ASN A 87 -12.89 33.86 0.89
N VAL A 88 -13.85 32.97 0.59
CA VAL A 88 -13.58 31.60 0.16
C VAL A 88 -13.06 31.58 -1.26
N LEU A 89 -13.74 32.28 -2.19
CA LEU A 89 -13.28 32.42 -3.57
C LEU A 89 -11.91 33.09 -3.64
N LYS A 90 -11.62 34.06 -2.76
CA LYS A 90 -10.30 34.69 -2.68
C LYS A 90 -9.22 33.73 -2.22
N LEU A 91 -9.52 32.86 -1.23
CA LEU A 91 -8.60 31.78 -0.85
C LEU A 91 -8.36 30.83 -2.03
N ILE A 92 -9.43 30.39 -2.72
CA ILE A 92 -9.31 29.47 -3.86
C ILE A 92 -8.45 30.09 -4.94
N ASP A 93 -8.67 31.36 -5.29
CA ASP A 93 -7.92 32.09 -6.30
C ASP A 93 -6.42 32.18 -5.95
N GLU A 94 -6.12 32.71 -4.77
CA GLU A 94 -4.73 32.84 -4.30
C GLU A 94 -4.01 31.49 -4.19
N LEU A 95 -4.71 30.44 -3.70
CA LEU A 95 -4.13 29.10 -3.57
C LEU A 95 -3.99 28.43 -4.94
N THR A 96 -4.87 28.70 -5.90
CA THR A 96 -4.76 28.26 -7.30
C THR A 96 -3.50 28.83 -7.93
N GLU A 97 -3.26 30.14 -7.80
CA GLU A 97 -2.04 30.79 -8.30
C GLU A 97 -0.77 30.21 -7.62
N ALA A 98 -0.80 30.02 -6.28
CA ALA A 98 0.32 29.43 -5.57
C ALA A 98 0.58 27.98 -6.00
N SER A 99 -0.45 27.24 -6.40
CA SER A 99 -0.39 25.84 -6.79
C SER A 99 0.38 25.59 -8.09
N TRP A 100 0.49 26.59 -8.98
CA TRP A 100 1.35 26.50 -10.16
C TRP A 100 2.85 26.37 -9.81
N GLN A 101 3.24 26.76 -8.60
CA GLN A 101 4.61 26.60 -8.10
C GLN A 101 4.85 25.23 -7.44
N THR A 102 3.85 24.36 -7.39
CA THR A 102 4.02 22.98 -6.87
C THR A 102 5.06 22.26 -7.72
N PRO A 103 6.08 21.63 -7.12
CA PRO A 103 7.06 20.87 -7.88
C PRO A 103 6.38 19.85 -8.79
N TYR A 104 6.79 19.82 -10.06
CA TYR A 104 6.24 18.93 -11.10
C TYR A 104 4.79 19.21 -11.51
N SER A 105 4.22 20.35 -11.14
CA SER A 105 2.90 20.76 -11.61
C SER A 105 2.90 21.01 -13.12
N SER A 106 1.96 20.38 -13.83
CA SER A 106 1.73 20.57 -15.26
C SER A 106 0.42 21.30 -15.54
N ARG A 107 -0.57 21.15 -14.65
CA ARG A 107 -1.88 21.79 -14.75
C ARG A 107 -2.47 22.03 -13.37
N VAL A 108 -3.12 23.17 -13.20
CA VAL A 108 -3.90 23.50 -12.00
C VAL A 108 -5.32 23.84 -12.42
N SER A 109 -6.31 23.18 -11.82
CA SER A 109 -7.73 23.40 -12.13
C SER A 109 -8.52 23.66 -10.86
N SER A 110 -9.28 24.76 -10.84
CA SER A 110 -10.18 25.15 -9.75
C SER A 110 -11.39 25.88 -10.32
N ILE A 111 -12.36 26.22 -9.48
CA ILE A 111 -13.52 27.00 -9.93
C ILE A 111 -13.12 28.41 -10.40
N THR A 112 -12.04 29.00 -9.87
CA THR A 112 -11.63 30.36 -10.24
C THR A 112 -11.00 30.45 -11.61
N ASN A 113 -10.24 29.41 -12.02
CA ASN A 113 -9.60 29.35 -13.33
C ASN A 113 -10.25 28.37 -14.32
N HIS A 114 -11.46 27.88 -14.00
CA HIS A 114 -12.22 27.05 -14.92
C HIS A 114 -12.53 27.83 -16.19
N GLN A 115 -12.31 27.23 -17.37
CA GLN A 115 -12.53 27.89 -18.64
C GLN A 115 -14.01 27.89 -19.00
N PHE A 116 -14.61 29.07 -18.99
CA PHE A 116 -16.02 29.28 -19.30
C PHE A 116 -16.17 30.01 -20.65
N THR A 117 -17.07 29.51 -21.48
CA THR A 117 -17.32 30.07 -22.82
C THR A 117 -18.51 31.03 -22.74
N GLU A 118 -18.24 32.31 -23.03
CA GLU A 118 -19.28 33.31 -23.23
C GLU A 118 -19.41 33.65 -24.72
N VAL A 119 -20.65 33.83 -25.17
CA VAL A 119 -20.95 34.21 -26.55
C VAL A 119 -21.70 35.54 -26.54
N ASP A 120 -21.14 36.56 -27.16
CA ASP A 120 -21.79 37.86 -27.35
C ASP A 120 -21.94 38.15 -28.87
N GLY A 121 -23.10 37.81 -29.41
CA GLY A 121 -23.38 37.89 -30.83
C GLY A 121 -22.54 36.86 -31.63
N ASP A 122 -21.65 37.36 -32.50
CA ASP A 122 -20.76 36.55 -33.31
C ASP A 122 -19.36 36.33 -32.64
N ASP A 123 -19.12 37.00 -31.51
CA ASP A 123 -17.85 36.93 -30.79
C ASP A 123 -17.94 35.88 -29.66
N ILE A 124 -16.88 35.08 -29.52
CA ILE A 124 -16.71 34.08 -28.47
C ILE A 124 -15.50 34.46 -27.66
N SER A 125 -15.69 34.58 -26.37
CA SER A 125 -14.60 34.61 -25.40
C SER A 125 -14.58 33.33 -24.55
N ILE A 126 -13.41 32.80 -24.34
CA ILE A 126 -13.17 31.75 -23.34
C ILE A 126 -12.29 32.37 -22.26
N ASP A 127 -12.89 32.65 -21.13
CA ASP A 127 -12.25 33.31 -20.01
C ASP A 127 -12.37 32.47 -18.75
N ASN A 128 -11.64 32.84 -17.72
CA ASN A 128 -11.81 32.21 -16.42
C ASN A 128 -13.23 32.44 -15.90
N PHE A 129 -13.87 31.43 -15.34
CA PHE A 129 -15.21 31.49 -14.74
C PHE A 129 -15.34 32.64 -13.72
N ILE A 130 -14.24 32.97 -13.03
CA ILE A 130 -14.16 34.08 -12.11
C ILE A 130 -12.97 34.97 -12.49
N ILE A 131 -13.24 36.08 -13.18
CA ILE A 131 -12.18 36.98 -13.70
C ILE A 131 -11.59 37.85 -12.60
N ASN A 132 -12.38 38.34 -11.65
CA ASN A 132 -11.94 39.26 -10.60
C ASN A 132 -12.73 39.04 -9.30
N VAL A 133 -12.15 38.32 -8.37
CA VAL A 133 -12.78 38.03 -7.07
C VAL A 133 -13.02 39.29 -6.23
N ASP A 134 -12.10 40.25 -6.26
CA ASP A 134 -12.21 41.46 -5.44
C ASP A 134 -13.36 42.41 -5.88
N GLY A 135 -13.75 42.32 -7.16
CA GLY A 135 -14.86 43.07 -7.71
C GLY A 135 -16.26 42.48 -7.52
N LEU A 136 -16.38 41.25 -6.98
CA LEU A 136 -17.67 40.58 -6.86
C LEU A 136 -18.57 41.23 -5.80
N THR A 137 -19.84 41.41 -6.18
CA THR A 137 -20.95 41.82 -5.31
C THR A 137 -21.75 40.55 -4.88
N GLU A 138 -22.60 40.67 -3.86
CA GLU A 138 -23.49 39.56 -3.44
C GLU A 138 -24.42 39.08 -4.57
N GLU A 139 -24.85 39.97 -5.44
CA GLU A 139 -25.67 39.64 -6.62
C GLU A 139 -24.83 38.81 -7.62
N ASN A 140 -23.58 39.21 -7.89
CA ASN A 140 -22.68 38.46 -8.76
C ASN A 140 -22.42 37.04 -8.17
N LEU A 141 -22.16 36.93 -6.86
CA LEU A 141 -21.94 35.64 -6.18
C LEU A 141 -23.15 34.71 -6.32
N SER A 142 -24.38 35.25 -6.18
CA SER A 142 -25.61 34.48 -6.37
C SER A 142 -25.76 33.98 -7.81
N ASN A 143 -25.49 34.85 -8.80
CA ASN A 143 -25.57 34.49 -10.21
C ASN A 143 -24.52 33.47 -10.61
N LEU A 144 -23.27 33.63 -10.17
CA LEU A 144 -22.19 32.65 -10.39
C LEU A 144 -22.51 31.28 -9.79
N ARG A 145 -23.10 31.24 -8.58
CA ARG A 145 -23.55 29.99 -7.96
C ARG A 145 -24.56 29.24 -8.83
N GLU A 146 -25.59 29.93 -9.30
CA GLU A 146 -26.64 29.32 -10.14
C GLU A 146 -26.11 28.91 -11.52
N LEU A 147 -25.12 29.63 -12.05
CA LEU A 147 -24.46 29.29 -13.29
C LEU A 147 -23.57 28.04 -13.11
N ALA A 148 -22.74 28.02 -12.05
CA ALA A 148 -21.85 26.90 -11.77
C ALA A 148 -22.60 25.58 -11.57
N LYS A 149 -23.80 25.61 -10.93
CA LYS A 149 -24.65 24.42 -10.75
C LYS A 149 -25.16 23.82 -12.06
N LYS A 150 -25.17 24.60 -13.15
CA LYS A 150 -25.67 24.15 -14.45
C LYS A 150 -24.55 23.68 -15.37
N GLU A 151 -23.29 23.87 -14.95
CA GLU A 151 -22.11 23.48 -15.73
C GLU A 151 -21.58 22.13 -15.28
N ASP A 152 -21.89 21.08 -16.04
CA ASP A 152 -21.46 19.70 -15.76
C ASP A 152 -19.93 19.61 -15.64
N SER A 153 -19.17 20.47 -16.32
CA SER A 153 -17.70 20.52 -16.25
C SER A 153 -17.15 21.15 -14.95
N ILE A 154 -17.99 21.80 -14.14
CA ILE A 154 -17.66 22.37 -12.82
C ILE A 154 -18.09 21.44 -11.70
N VAL A 155 -19.35 20.97 -11.75
CA VAL A 155 -19.95 20.12 -10.74
C VAL A 155 -19.21 18.79 -10.70
N ASN A 156 -18.95 18.30 -9.49
CA ASN A 156 -18.20 17.07 -9.19
C ASN A 156 -16.72 17.03 -9.65
N PHE A 157 -16.19 18.03 -10.37
CA PHE A 157 -14.78 18.13 -10.75
C PHE A 157 -14.00 19.15 -9.92
N VAL A 158 -14.53 20.36 -9.77
CA VAL A 158 -13.91 21.42 -8.97
C VAL A 158 -14.83 21.98 -7.88
N MET A 159 -16.09 21.57 -7.86
CA MET A 159 -17.09 21.99 -6.89
C MET A 159 -18.08 20.84 -6.62
N SER A 160 -18.49 20.64 -5.36
CA SER A 160 -19.56 19.71 -5.03
C SER A 160 -20.92 20.21 -5.51
N GLU A 161 -21.86 19.27 -5.79
CA GLU A 161 -23.25 19.59 -6.16
C GLU A 161 -23.93 20.46 -5.09
N SER A 162 -23.63 20.22 -3.82
CA SER A 162 -24.11 21.01 -2.68
C SER A 162 -23.54 22.44 -2.64
N THR A 163 -22.49 22.73 -3.41
CA THR A 163 -21.66 23.96 -3.37
C THR A 163 -20.89 24.18 -2.05
N ASN A 164 -20.88 23.20 -1.15
CA ASN A 164 -20.23 23.33 0.16
C ASN A 164 -18.71 23.12 0.11
N VAL A 165 -18.23 22.41 -0.90
CA VAL A 165 -16.81 22.03 -1.02
C VAL A 165 -16.27 22.41 -2.40
N GLY A 166 -15.12 23.08 -2.43
CA GLY A 166 -14.35 23.36 -3.63
C GLY A 166 -13.08 22.51 -3.69
N LEU A 167 -12.66 22.15 -4.89
CA LEU A 167 -11.42 21.42 -5.15
C LEU A 167 -10.46 22.26 -5.98
N ILE A 168 -9.16 22.15 -5.67
CA ILE A 168 -8.08 22.62 -6.56
C ILE A 168 -7.27 21.39 -6.93
N ASN A 169 -7.37 20.95 -8.17
CA ASN A 169 -6.69 19.76 -8.68
C ASN A 169 -5.41 20.17 -9.41
N ILE A 170 -4.30 19.55 -9.02
CA ILE A 170 -2.96 19.79 -9.54
C ILE A 170 -2.48 18.49 -10.17
N ASN A 171 -2.39 18.45 -11.50
CA ASN A 171 -1.79 17.33 -12.21
C ASN A 171 -0.27 17.41 -12.08
N LEU A 172 0.36 16.29 -11.74
CA LEU A 172 1.80 16.18 -11.52
C LEU A 172 2.44 15.33 -12.62
N GLU A 173 3.48 15.84 -13.27
CA GLU A 173 4.35 15.06 -14.16
C GLU A 173 5.57 14.57 -13.37
N MET A 174 5.38 13.48 -12.64
CA MET A 174 6.42 12.90 -11.80
C MET A 174 7.40 12.09 -12.65
N PRO A 175 8.73 12.30 -12.51
CA PRO A 175 9.71 11.34 -13.00
C PRO A 175 9.56 9.99 -12.30
N GLU A 176 9.79 8.90 -13.03
CA GLU A 176 9.54 7.52 -12.56
C GLU A 176 10.20 7.16 -11.22
N ASP A 177 11.41 7.69 -10.96
CA ASP A 177 12.22 7.35 -9.79
C ASP A 177 12.12 8.37 -8.64
N ILE A 178 11.14 9.29 -8.65
CA ILE A 178 11.06 10.36 -7.65
C ILE A 178 9.85 10.19 -6.74
N ALA A 179 10.11 10.09 -5.45
CA ALA A 179 9.07 10.04 -4.42
C ALA A 179 8.25 11.34 -4.37
N PHE A 180 6.96 11.22 -4.06
CA PHE A 180 6.00 12.34 -3.97
C PHE A 180 6.28 13.35 -2.83
N LYS A 181 7.35 13.16 -2.08
CA LYS A 181 7.67 13.99 -0.92
C LYS A 181 7.73 15.49 -1.22
N LYS A 182 8.40 15.89 -2.30
CA LYS A 182 8.56 17.32 -2.62
C LYS A 182 7.24 18.05 -2.90
N PRO A 183 6.36 17.55 -3.80
CA PRO A 183 5.06 18.20 -4.02
C PRO A 183 4.17 18.13 -2.79
N ILE A 184 4.22 17.06 -2.00
CA ILE A 184 3.44 16.92 -0.78
C ILE A 184 3.94 17.87 0.32
N ASP A 185 5.25 17.97 0.58
CA ASP A 185 5.81 18.92 1.53
C ASP A 185 5.43 20.38 1.16
N PHE A 186 5.46 20.71 -0.14
CA PHE A 186 5.00 21.99 -0.63
C PHE A 186 3.51 22.20 -0.32
N ALA A 187 2.68 21.22 -0.62
CA ALA A 187 1.24 21.30 -0.39
C ALA A 187 0.89 21.50 1.10
N TRP A 188 1.53 20.76 1.99
CA TRP A 188 1.33 20.92 3.43
C TRP A 188 1.80 22.28 3.95
N ASN A 189 2.89 22.82 3.39
CA ASN A 189 3.34 24.17 3.72
C ASN A 189 2.32 25.23 3.28
N GLN A 190 1.78 25.12 2.04
CA GLN A 190 0.73 26.03 1.57
C GLN A 190 -0.53 25.92 2.44
N LYS A 191 -0.99 24.70 2.76
CA LYS A 191 -2.10 24.48 3.71
C LYS A 191 -1.90 25.28 5.00
N MET A 192 -0.76 25.16 5.66
CA MET A 192 -0.47 25.90 6.90
C MET A 192 -0.51 27.42 6.73
N ILE A 193 0.00 27.93 5.61
CA ILE A 193 -0.02 29.36 5.30
C ILE A 193 -1.45 29.87 5.13
N PHE A 194 -2.25 29.13 4.34
CA PHE A 194 -3.61 29.56 3.98
C PHE A 194 -4.60 29.36 5.14
N GLU A 195 -4.52 28.30 5.91
CA GLU A 195 -5.33 28.13 7.13
C GLU A 195 -5.03 29.23 8.18
N LYS A 196 -3.78 29.65 8.30
CA LYS A 196 -3.43 30.78 9.17
C LYS A 196 -4.00 32.11 8.66
N LYS A 197 -4.05 32.30 7.32
CA LYS A 197 -4.59 33.52 6.69
C LYS A 197 -6.11 33.56 6.71
N TYR A 198 -6.74 32.39 6.59
CA TYR A 198 -8.22 32.20 6.50
C TYR A 198 -8.69 31.18 7.52
N PRO A 199 -8.66 31.48 8.85
CA PRO A 199 -8.87 30.49 9.91
C PRO A 199 -10.30 29.90 9.97
N GLU A 200 -11.25 30.47 9.26
CA GLU A 200 -12.62 30.00 9.13
C GLU A 200 -12.87 29.05 7.94
N ILE A 201 -11.80 28.72 7.19
CA ILE A 201 -11.88 27.87 6.01
C ILE A 201 -10.94 26.69 6.20
N PHE A 202 -11.48 25.48 6.14
CA PHE A 202 -10.69 24.25 6.14
C PHE A 202 -9.97 24.09 4.80
N VAL A 203 -8.71 23.70 4.86
CA VAL A 203 -7.90 23.34 3.69
C VAL A 203 -7.35 21.94 3.90
N GLY A 204 -7.85 20.96 3.15
CA GLY A 204 -7.35 19.57 3.15
C GLY A 204 -6.38 19.30 2.02
N VAL A 205 -5.59 18.21 2.13
CA VAL A 205 -4.72 17.69 1.08
C VAL A 205 -5.13 16.26 0.77
N ALA A 206 -5.43 15.97 -0.50
CA ALA A 206 -5.94 14.70 -1.00
C ALA A 206 -5.30 14.29 -2.34
N GLY A 207 -5.88 13.29 -2.99
CA GLY A 207 -5.50 12.80 -4.31
C GLY A 207 -4.50 11.65 -4.28
N SER A 208 -4.21 11.10 -5.45
CA SER A 208 -3.32 9.94 -5.63
C SER A 208 -1.89 10.20 -5.16
N ALA A 209 -1.41 11.44 -5.28
CA ALA A 209 -0.09 11.84 -4.79
C ALA A 209 0.01 11.75 -3.26
N GLN A 210 -1.00 12.24 -2.53
CA GLN A 210 -1.07 12.13 -1.06
C GLN A 210 -1.22 10.66 -0.63
N PHE A 211 -2.05 9.88 -1.32
CA PHE A 211 -2.21 8.45 -1.10
C PHE A 211 -0.87 7.72 -1.24
N SER A 212 -0.14 7.96 -2.32
CA SER A 212 1.17 7.38 -2.59
C SER A 212 2.20 7.72 -1.51
N HIS A 213 2.24 8.99 -1.09
CA HIS A 213 3.10 9.45 -0.02
C HIS A 213 2.77 8.80 1.34
N ASN A 214 1.50 8.55 1.61
CA ASN A 214 1.06 7.93 2.87
C ASN A 214 1.58 6.51 3.04
N PHE A 215 1.75 5.72 1.98
CA PHE A 215 2.35 4.39 2.06
C PHE A 215 3.71 4.42 2.76
N GLN A 216 4.56 5.35 2.37
CA GLN A 216 5.90 5.48 2.96
C GLN A 216 5.84 6.15 4.34
N SER A 217 5.20 7.31 4.45
CA SER A 217 5.25 8.13 5.67
C SER A 217 4.61 7.43 6.87
N VAL A 218 3.51 6.69 6.67
CA VAL A 218 2.85 5.92 7.73
C VAL A 218 3.72 4.74 8.18
N ALA A 219 4.31 4.01 7.23
CA ALA A 219 5.19 2.89 7.55
C ALA A 219 6.44 3.34 8.33
N GLU A 220 7.05 4.45 7.94
CA GLU A 220 8.19 5.04 8.66
C GLU A 220 7.79 5.53 10.07
N ALA A 221 6.62 6.17 10.21
CA ALA A 221 6.11 6.63 11.49
C ALA A 221 5.81 5.46 12.43
N ASP A 222 5.18 4.40 11.94
CA ASP A 222 4.92 3.18 12.70
C ASP A 222 6.23 2.50 13.12
N ALA A 223 7.18 2.33 12.19
CA ALA A 223 8.48 1.74 12.49
C ALA A 223 9.23 2.51 13.57
N SER A 224 9.23 3.85 13.49
CA SER A 224 9.91 4.72 14.47
C SER A 224 9.37 4.56 15.90
N LYS A 225 8.09 4.23 16.06
CA LYS A 225 7.43 3.99 17.36
C LYS A 225 7.58 2.53 17.80
N MET A 226 7.41 1.59 16.89
CA MET A 226 7.36 0.16 17.20
C MET A 226 8.74 -0.42 17.51
N TYR A 227 9.78 -0.08 16.75
CA TYR A 227 11.12 -0.67 16.96
C TYR A 227 11.71 -0.42 18.33
N PRO A 228 11.69 0.81 18.92
CA PRO A 228 12.16 1.02 20.29
C PRO A 228 11.35 0.21 21.30
N GLY A 229 10.03 0.10 21.12
CA GLY A 229 9.15 -0.69 21.99
C GLY A 229 9.48 -2.18 21.95
N PHE A 230 9.66 -2.75 20.74
CA PHE A 230 10.07 -4.15 20.58
C PHE A 230 11.46 -4.42 21.15
N LEU A 231 12.43 -3.51 20.92
CA LEU A 231 13.78 -3.64 21.46
C LEU A 231 13.75 -3.66 22.99
N LEU A 232 13.01 -2.75 23.61
CA LEU A 232 12.84 -2.72 25.07
C LEU A 232 12.18 -3.99 25.59
N LEU A 233 11.12 -4.44 24.94
CA LEU A 233 10.43 -5.70 25.28
C LEU A 233 11.40 -6.88 25.27
N ILE A 234 12.25 -7.00 24.24
CA ILE A 234 13.22 -8.08 24.12
C ILE A 234 14.30 -8.02 25.19
N ILE A 235 14.81 -6.84 25.49
CA ILE A 235 15.77 -6.68 26.60
C ILE A 235 15.16 -7.16 27.91
N ILE A 236 13.91 -6.79 28.18
CA ILE A 236 13.18 -7.22 29.38
C ILE A 236 12.98 -8.74 29.36
N LEU A 237 12.46 -9.30 28.26
CA LEU A 237 12.17 -10.75 28.15
C LEU A 237 13.44 -11.59 28.26
N THR A 238 14.52 -11.22 27.56
CA THR A 238 15.79 -11.96 27.64
C THR A 238 16.35 -11.93 29.06
N TYR A 239 16.28 -10.78 29.75
CA TYR A 239 16.74 -10.68 31.13
C TYR A 239 15.86 -11.50 32.10
N LEU A 240 14.54 -11.45 31.98
CA LEU A 240 13.61 -12.20 32.82
C LEU A 240 13.77 -13.73 32.64
N LEU A 241 14.00 -14.17 31.40
CA LEU A 241 14.16 -15.58 31.08
C LEU A 241 15.55 -16.12 31.44
N LEU A 242 16.62 -15.39 31.12
CA LEU A 242 18.00 -15.84 31.31
C LEU A 242 18.58 -15.44 32.68
N ARG A 243 18.03 -14.43 33.35
CA ARG A 243 18.51 -13.88 34.64
C ARG A 243 20.02 -13.66 34.71
N SER A 244 20.62 -13.35 33.59
CA SER A 244 22.03 -13.08 33.40
C SER A 244 22.19 -11.94 32.41
N VAL A 245 22.65 -10.79 32.89
CA VAL A 245 22.87 -9.59 32.05
C VAL A 245 23.78 -9.92 30.86
N MET A 246 24.88 -10.66 31.11
CA MET A 246 25.84 -10.98 30.06
C MET A 246 25.24 -11.92 29.00
N SER A 247 24.44 -12.91 29.43
CA SER A 247 23.73 -13.80 28.50
C SER A 247 22.65 -13.05 27.69
N SER A 248 21.95 -12.10 28.33
CA SER A 248 20.97 -11.24 27.63
C SER A 248 21.64 -10.33 26.60
N LEU A 249 22.82 -9.79 26.89
CA LEU A 249 23.61 -9.03 25.93
C LEU A 249 24.06 -9.87 24.74
N ILE A 250 24.49 -11.12 24.97
CA ILE A 250 24.85 -12.04 23.89
C ILE A 250 23.64 -12.32 22.99
N ALA A 251 22.47 -12.61 23.61
CA ALA A 251 21.23 -12.82 22.86
C ALA A 251 20.90 -11.60 21.99
N LEU A 252 20.94 -10.39 22.57
CA LEU A 252 20.66 -9.16 21.86
C LEU A 252 21.62 -8.92 20.67
N LEU A 253 22.93 -9.18 20.87
CA LEU A 253 23.94 -9.07 19.81
C LEU A 253 23.65 -10.03 18.66
N VAL A 254 23.32 -11.30 18.96
CA VAL A 254 22.98 -12.30 17.94
C VAL A 254 21.74 -11.89 17.16
N ILE A 255 20.72 -11.35 17.84
CA ILE A 255 19.49 -10.85 17.19
C ILE A 255 19.82 -9.71 16.24
N ILE A 256 20.51 -8.67 16.71
CA ILE A 256 20.88 -7.51 15.87
C ILE A 256 21.74 -7.96 14.68
N PHE A 257 22.70 -8.83 14.93
CA PHE A 257 23.60 -9.37 13.90
C PHE A 257 22.92 -10.37 12.94
N SER A 258 21.70 -10.80 13.22
CA SER A 258 20.87 -11.53 12.26
C SER A 258 20.06 -10.60 11.36
N ILE A 259 19.62 -9.46 11.90
CA ILE A 259 18.83 -8.46 11.18
C ILE A 259 19.69 -7.68 10.18
N LEU A 260 20.86 -7.17 10.61
CA LEU A 260 21.67 -6.29 9.79
C LEU A 260 22.10 -6.90 8.43
N PRO A 261 22.69 -8.12 8.36
CA PRO A 261 23.04 -8.71 7.07
C PRO A 261 21.81 -9.13 6.26
N SER A 262 20.65 -9.38 6.89
CA SER A 262 19.42 -9.65 6.18
C SER A 262 18.95 -8.42 5.40
N LEU A 263 18.88 -7.27 6.05
CA LEU A 263 18.57 -5.99 5.39
C LEU A 263 19.67 -5.60 4.38
N GLY A 264 20.93 -5.89 4.69
CA GLY A 264 22.02 -5.67 3.76
C GLY A 264 21.89 -6.51 2.49
N SER A 265 21.47 -7.78 2.61
CA SER A 265 21.20 -8.61 1.43
C SER A 265 20.05 -8.06 0.60
N ALA A 266 18.98 -7.57 1.22
CA ALA A 266 17.88 -6.91 0.52
C ALA A 266 18.39 -5.74 -0.35
N GLY A 267 19.24 -4.85 0.21
CA GLY A 267 19.83 -3.77 -0.57
C GLY A 267 20.78 -4.24 -1.68
N TRP A 268 21.57 -5.33 -1.47
CA TRP A 268 22.39 -5.90 -2.54
C TRP A 268 21.58 -6.49 -3.70
N PHE A 269 20.32 -6.91 -3.43
CA PHE A 269 19.38 -7.37 -4.46
C PHE A 269 18.57 -6.24 -5.09
N GLY A 270 18.74 -4.99 -4.67
CA GLY A 270 18.00 -3.84 -5.20
C GLY A 270 16.55 -3.80 -4.74
N PHE A 271 16.25 -4.32 -3.54
CA PHE A 271 14.89 -4.30 -3.01
C PHE A 271 14.51 -2.91 -2.51
N GLU A 272 13.26 -2.53 -2.71
CA GLU A 272 12.70 -1.29 -2.18
C GLU A 272 12.34 -1.41 -0.69
N ALA A 273 12.51 -0.32 0.06
CA ALA A 273 12.13 -0.26 1.48
C ALA A 273 10.59 -0.07 1.65
N GLN A 274 9.80 -0.89 0.96
CA GLN A 274 8.34 -0.89 1.06
C GLN A 274 7.84 -1.28 2.47
N PRO A 275 6.61 -0.90 2.89
CA PRO A 275 6.07 -1.21 4.21
C PRO A 275 6.20 -2.67 4.66
N PRO A 276 5.97 -3.71 3.82
CA PRO A 276 6.22 -5.08 4.21
C PRO A 276 7.68 -5.36 4.57
N LEU A 277 8.64 -4.85 3.79
CA LEU A 277 10.07 -5.03 4.07
C LEU A 277 10.49 -4.36 5.38
N ILE A 278 9.90 -3.20 5.70
CA ILE A 278 10.12 -2.52 6.99
C ILE A 278 9.70 -3.41 8.17
N ALA A 279 8.70 -4.28 8.02
CA ALA A 279 8.27 -5.21 9.06
C ALA A 279 9.19 -6.44 9.23
N ALA A 280 10.02 -6.78 8.23
CA ALA A 280 10.89 -7.96 8.25
C ALA A 280 11.80 -8.07 9.50
N PRO A 281 12.43 -7.00 10.03
CA PRO A 281 13.25 -7.07 11.24
C PRO A 281 12.51 -7.64 12.45
N ILE A 282 11.21 -7.36 12.61
CA ILE A 282 10.42 -7.86 13.75
C ILE A 282 10.28 -9.39 13.68
N ILE A 283 10.08 -9.92 12.48
CA ILE A 283 9.95 -11.37 12.26
C ILE A 283 11.30 -12.06 12.53
N ILE A 284 12.39 -11.53 11.96
CA ILE A 284 13.75 -12.08 12.15
C ILE A 284 14.13 -12.07 13.63
N LEU A 285 13.78 -11.01 14.32
CA LEU A 285 14.03 -10.80 15.73
C LEU A 285 13.38 -11.90 16.57
N THR A 286 12.11 -12.25 16.32
CA THR A 286 11.38 -13.28 17.09
C THR A 286 12.01 -14.66 16.89
N ILE A 287 12.44 -14.99 15.67
CA ILE A 287 13.11 -16.25 15.36
C ILE A 287 14.46 -16.34 16.07
N SER A 288 15.29 -15.30 15.93
CA SER A 288 16.63 -15.25 16.52
C SER A 288 16.59 -15.22 18.05
N LEU A 289 15.58 -14.56 18.63
CA LEU A 289 15.33 -14.56 20.07
C LEU A 289 15.06 -15.98 20.60
N ALA A 290 14.19 -16.74 19.92
CA ALA A 290 13.90 -18.13 20.31
C ALA A 290 15.17 -18.98 20.29
N HIS A 291 15.99 -18.89 19.23
CA HIS A 291 17.25 -19.62 19.14
C HIS A 291 18.21 -19.27 20.28
N ALA A 292 18.39 -17.98 20.55
CA ALA A 292 19.29 -17.52 21.62
C ALA A 292 18.82 -17.99 23.01
N ILE A 293 17.51 -17.91 23.28
CA ILE A 293 16.95 -18.36 24.58
C ILE A 293 17.14 -19.86 24.74
N HIS A 294 16.83 -20.68 23.74
CA HIS A 294 17.01 -22.13 23.80
C HIS A 294 18.47 -22.51 24.10
N MET A 295 19.41 -21.93 23.37
CA MET A 295 20.83 -22.19 23.57
C MET A 295 21.32 -21.76 24.95
N LEU A 296 21.01 -20.51 25.34
CA LEU A 296 21.55 -19.96 26.58
C LEU A 296 20.90 -20.52 27.83
N SER A 297 19.59 -20.85 27.81
CA SER A 297 18.91 -21.41 28.97
C SER A 297 19.44 -22.78 29.35
N ILE A 298 19.68 -23.67 28.37
CA ILE A 298 20.26 -24.98 28.61
C ILE A 298 21.71 -24.83 29.10
N ALA A 299 22.52 -24.01 28.48
CA ALA A 299 23.89 -23.78 28.91
C ALA A 299 23.97 -23.24 30.36
N LEU A 300 23.09 -22.28 30.72
CA LEU A 300 23.03 -21.76 32.10
C LEU A 300 22.53 -22.77 33.10
N THR A 301 21.57 -23.63 32.74
CA THR A 301 21.08 -24.73 33.58
C THR A 301 22.20 -25.74 33.86
N ASN A 302 22.91 -26.19 32.82
CA ASN A 302 24.01 -27.12 32.93
C ASN A 302 25.17 -26.56 33.80
N MET A 303 25.46 -25.25 33.68
CA MET A 303 26.43 -24.59 34.56
C MET A 303 25.97 -24.58 36.03
N ASN A 304 24.67 -24.42 36.32
CA ASN A 304 24.12 -24.52 37.66
C ASN A 304 24.22 -25.94 38.25
N GLU A 305 24.14 -26.95 37.40
CA GLU A 305 24.31 -28.35 37.78
C GLU A 305 25.78 -28.74 37.93
N GLY A 306 26.72 -27.78 37.76
CA GLY A 306 28.15 -27.97 38.04
C GLY A 306 29.01 -28.26 36.83
N MET A 307 28.46 -28.23 35.61
CA MET A 307 29.28 -28.37 34.40
C MET A 307 30.20 -27.17 34.20
N SER A 308 31.37 -27.42 33.61
CA SER A 308 32.22 -26.32 33.16
C SER A 308 31.51 -25.48 32.07
N LYS A 309 31.84 -24.19 31.95
CA LYS A 309 31.21 -23.31 30.98
C LYS A 309 31.31 -23.81 29.54
N ASN A 310 32.46 -24.40 29.17
CA ASN A 310 32.68 -24.92 27.83
C ASN A 310 31.88 -26.22 27.61
N ASP A 311 31.83 -27.11 28.57
CA ASP A 311 31.04 -28.37 28.46
C ASP A 311 29.55 -28.06 28.42
N ALA A 312 29.08 -27.07 29.21
CA ALA A 312 27.69 -26.64 29.23
C ALA A 312 27.20 -26.12 27.89
N ILE A 313 28.01 -25.31 27.19
CA ILE A 313 27.64 -24.79 25.86
C ILE A 313 27.77 -25.85 24.75
N ILE A 314 28.71 -26.79 24.87
CA ILE A 314 28.83 -27.95 23.95
C ILE A 314 27.57 -28.83 24.05
N ASP A 315 27.15 -29.13 25.26
CA ASP A 315 25.95 -29.96 25.51
C ASP A 315 24.69 -29.23 25.02
N SER A 316 24.57 -27.93 25.33
CA SER A 316 23.50 -27.12 24.81
C SER A 316 23.43 -27.11 23.26
N LEU A 317 24.57 -27.01 22.58
CA LEU A 317 24.63 -27.06 21.12
C LEU A 317 24.21 -28.45 20.58
N LYS A 318 24.62 -29.53 21.22
CA LYS A 318 24.21 -30.91 20.85
C LYS A 318 22.69 -31.08 20.90
N ILE A 319 22.06 -30.56 21.94
CA ILE A 319 20.60 -30.66 22.13
C ILE A 319 19.83 -29.79 21.15
N ASN A 320 20.30 -28.57 20.93
CA ASN A 320 19.53 -27.56 20.21
C ASN A 320 19.85 -27.44 18.71
N PHE A 321 20.97 -28.01 18.21
CA PHE A 321 21.37 -27.83 16.80
C PHE A 321 20.28 -28.25 15.81
N THR A 322 19.75 -29.46 15.97
CA THR A 322 18.72 -30.01 15.08
C THR A 322 17.39 -29.25 15.20
N PRO A 323 16.84 -28.97 16.40
CA PRO A 323 15.64 -28.17 16.57
C PRO A 323 15.79 -26.76 15.95
N ILE A 324 16.88 -26.03 16.22
CA ILE A 324 17.10 -24.69 15.70
C ILE A 324 17.26 -24.71 14.18
N PHE A 325 18.02 -25.68 13.62
CA PHE A 325 18.12 -25.85 12.16
C PHE A 325 16.75 -26.08 11.54
N LEU A 326 15.97 -27.00 12.10
CA LEU A 326 14.66 -27.36 11.59
C LEU A 326 13.71 -26.17 11.62
N THR A 327 13.69 -25.43 12.73
CA THR A 327 12.86 -24.23 12.89
C THR A 327 13.24 -23.16 11.87
N SER A 328 14.53 -22.82 11.74
CA SER A 328 14.99 -21.83 10.76
C SER A 328 14.67 -22.24 9.34
N PHE A 329 14.89 -23.51 8.99
CA PHE A 329 14.67 -24.02 7.66
C PHE A 329 13.17 -24.05 7.29
N THR A 330 12.33 -24.56 8.21
CA THR A 330 10.87 -24.57 7.97
C THR A 330 10.28 -23.16 7.93
N THR A 331 10.78 -22.23 8.73
CA THR A 331 10.35 -20.83 8.68
C THR A 331 10.77 -20.16 7.38
N GLY A 332 12.05 -20.34 6.97
CA GLY A 332 12.54 -19.77 5.72
C GLY A 332 11.76 -20.26 4.51
N VAL A 333 11.50 -21.57 4.41
CA VAL A 333 10.69 -22.13 3.31
C VAL A 333 9.20 -21.79 3.47
N GLY A 334 8.70 -21.77 4.69
CA GLY A 334 7.31 -21.40 4.95
C GLY A 334 7.00 -19.99 4.49
N ILE A 335 7.86 -19.02 4.83
CA ILE A 335 7.66 -17.62 4.40
C ILE A 335 7.93 -17.43 2.91
N ALA A 336 8.80 -18.26 2.30
CA ALA A 336 9.01 -18.23 0.85
C ALA A 336 7.75 -18.57 0.04
N GLY A 337 6.71 -19.14 0.69
CA GLY A 337 5.38 -19.28 0.10
C GLY A 337 4.76 -17.96 -0.35
N LEU A 338 5.15 -16.83 0.23
CA LEU A 338 4.70 -15.51 -0.21
C LEU A 338 5.19 -15.13 -1.62
N ASN A 339 6.20 -15.83 -2.15
CA ASN A 339 6.64 -15.66 -3.56
C ASN A 339 5.61 -16.20 -4.59
N PHE A 340 4.53 -16.84 -4.16
CA PHE A 340 3.40 -17.21 -5.02
C PHE A 340 2.38 -16.08 -5.19
N GLY A 341 2.49 -14.99 -4.43
CA GLY A 341 1.68 -13.80 -4.58
C GLY A 341 2.24 -12.86 -5.65
N ASP A 342 1.38 -11.96 -6.14
CA ASP A 342 1.66 -11.05 -7.26
C ASP A 342 2.16 -9.67 -6.81
N ILE A 343 2.34 -9.46 -5.49
CA ILE A 343 2.86 -8.21 -4.92
C ILE A 343 4.35 -8.36 -4.58
N PRO A 344 5.27 -7.69 -5.32
CA PRO A 344 6.73 -7.78 -5.12
C PRO A 344 7.17 -7.50 -3.68
N ALA A 345 6.58 -6.49 -3.05
CA ALA A 345 6.91 -6.09 -1.69
C ALA A 345 6.76 -7.22 -0.65
N TYR A 346 5.80 -8.14 -0.84
CA TYR A 346 5.66 -9.32 0.05
C TYR A 346 6.70 -10.39 -0.24
N SER A 347 7.05 -10.62 -1.50
CA SER A 347 8.10 -11.59 -1.86
C SER A 347 9.48 -11.10 -1.42
N GLU A 348 9.77 -9.82 -1.53
CA GLU A 348 11.01 -9.19 -1.04
C GLU A 348 11.13 -9.29 0.49
N MET A 349 10.05 -9.00 1.21
CA MET A 349 9.99 -9.22 2.66
C MET A 349 10.24 -10.70 3.00
N ALA A 350 9.58 -11.62 2.32
CA ALA A 350 9.72 -13.06 2.57
C ALA A 350 11.14 -13.55 2.36
N ASN A 351 11.77 -13.15 1.26
CA ASN A 351 13.15 -13.51 0.94
C ASN A 351 14.12 -12.91 1.95
N THR A 352 13.90 -11.67 2.37
CA THR A 352 14.69 -11.00 3.41
C THR A 352 14.59 -11.73 4.75
N VAL A 353 13.37 -12.14 5.16
CA VAL A 353 13.16 -12.91 6.38
C VAL A 353 13.77 -14.30 6.29
N ALA A 354 13.70 -14.97 5.13
CA ALA A 354 14.33 -16.28 4.92
C ALA A 354 15.86 -16.20 5.10
N VAL A 355 16.50 -15.17 4.54
CA VAL A 355 17.92 -14.88 4.75
C VAL A 355 18.20 -14.58 6.24
N GLY A 356 17.35 -13.80 6.90
CA GLY A 356 17.44 -13.50 8.32
C GLY A 356 17.34 -14.76 9.22
N ALA A 357 16.45 -15.68 8.88
CA ALA A 357 16.34 -16.97 9.58
C ALA A 357 17.61 -17.82 9.41
N ALA A 358 18.21 -17.80 8.21
CA ALA A 358 19.49 -18.48 7.97
C ALA A 358 20.64 -17.85 8.78
N PHE A 359 20.74 -16.52 8.83
CA PHE A 359 21.73 -15.84 9.69
C PHE A 359 21.44 -16.10 11.17
N GLY A 360 20.18 -16.08 11.61
CA GLY A 360 19.78 -16.42 12.96
C GLY A 360 20.25 -17.82 13.38
N PHE A 361 20.10 -18.80 12.50
CA PHE A 361 20.66 -20.14 12.71
C PHE A 361 22.19 -20.13 12.78
N ILE A 362 22.86 -19.64 11.74
CA ILE A 362 24.31 -19.65 11.63
C ILE A 362 24.96 -18.98 12.84
N LEU A 363 24.49 -17.79 13.22
CA LEU A 363 25.04 -17.03 14.33
C LEU A 363 24.73 -17.67 15.69
N SER A 364 23.58 -18.31 15.84
CA SER A 364 23.24 -19.05 17.07
C SER A 364 24.11 -20.29 17.29
N VAL A 365 24.54 -20.97 16.23
CA VAL A 365 25.39 -22.15 16.36
C VAL A 365 26.89 -21.86 16.29
N THR A 366 27.30 -20.64 15.90
CA THR A 366 28.73 -20.25 15.77
C THR A 366 29.11 -19.10 16.68
N LEU A 367 28.55 -17.90 16.45
CA LEU A 367 28.91 -16.69 17.19
C LEU A 367 28.47 -16.74 18.65
N LEU A 368 27.25 -17.21 18.92
CA LEU A 368 26.71 -17.28 20.29
C LEU A 368 27.58 -18.19 21.20
N PRO A 369 27.94 -19.45 20.84
CA PRO A 369 28.84 -20.28 21.64
C PRO A 369 30.23 -19.66 21.83
N ALA A 370 30.77 -19.02 20.80
CA ALA A 370 32.07 -18.36 20.87
C ALA A 370 32.05 -17.18 21.87
N LEU A 371 31.02 -16.30 21.80
CA LEU A 371 30.83 -15.19 22.74
C LEU A 371 30.56 -15.69 24.17
N PHE A 372 29.70 -16.73 24.32
CA PHE A 372 29.44 -17.34 25.61
C PHE A 372 30.71 -17.83 26.28
N SER A 373 31.61 -18.47 25.52
CA SER A 373 32.89 -18.93 26.04
C SER A 373 33.85 -17.81 26.45
N LEU A 374 33.88 -16.68 25.70
CA LEU A 374 34.79 -15.55 25.95
C LEU A 374 34.37 -14.68 27.12
N LEU A 375 33.08 -14.40 27.27
CA LEU A 375 32.58 -13.41 28.23
C LEU A 375 32.43 -13.97 29.65
N PRO A 376 32.60 -13.18 30.71
CA PRO A 376 32.53 -13.62 32.09
C PRO A 376 31.05 -13.85 32.52
N ILE A 377 30.53 -15.04 32.23
CA ILE A 377 29.17 -15.43 32.56
C ILE A 377 29.17 -16.12 33.92
N LYS A 378 28.36 -15.62 34.83
CA LYS A 378 28.04 -16.30 36.12
C LYS A 378 26.63 -16.81 36.03
N SER A 379 26.42 -18.07 36.35
CA SER A 379 25.09 -18.64 36.46
C SER A 379 24.54 -18.36 37.86
N ASN A 380 23.50 -17.56 37.95
CA ASN A 380 22.66 -17.39 39.14
C ASN A 380 21.24 -17.88 38.83
N TYR A 381 21.14 -18.86 37.95
CA TYR A 381 19.86 -19.38 37.47
C TYR A 381 19.16 -20.14 38.58
N LYS A 382 18.37 -19.46 39.41
CA LYS A 382 17.42 -20.08 40.32
C LYS A 382 16.18 -20.48 39.54
N GLU A 383 15.56 -21.61 39.87
CA GLU A 383 14.27 -22.00 39.26
C GLU A 383 13.30 -20.81 39.29
N SER A 384 12.87 -20.42 38.10
CA SER A 384 11.97 -19.29 37.92
C SER A 384 10.60 -19.64 38.48
N THR A 385 9.92 -18.67 39.12
CA THR A 385 8.49 -18.76 39.45
C THR A 385 7.67 -19.18 38.24
N MET A 386 8.12 -18.73 37.05
CA MET A 386 7.57 -19.13 35.76
C MET A 386 7.75 -20.63 35.49
N LEU A 387 8.92 -21.20 35.77
CA LEU A 387 9.16 -22.64 35.60
C LEU A 387 8.27 -23.47 36.55
N PHE A 388 8.09 -23.01 37.78
CA PHE A 388 7.14 -23.62 38.71
C PHE A 388 5.70 -23.58 38.17
N PHE A 389 5.27 -22.44 37.63
CA PHE A 389 3.96 -22.32 36.99
C PHE A 389 3.82 -23.25 35.78
N LEU A 390 4.84 -23.32 34.92
CA LEU A 390 4.85 -24.20 33.74
C LEU A 390 4.83 -25.68 34.13
N LYS A 391 5.57 -26.09 35.16
CA LYS A 391 5.52 -27.46 35.71
C LYS A 391 4.12 -27.79 36.23
N LYS A 392 3.48 -26.86 36.94
CA LYS A 392 2.11 -27.02 37.44
C LYS A 392 1.10 -27.11 36.30
N LEU A 393 1.24 -26.26 35.28
CA LEU A 393 0.42 -26.27 34.05
C LEU A 393 0.59 -27.61 33.31
N ALA A 394 1.82 -28.04 33.07
CA ALA A 394 2.12 -29.32 32.42
C ALA A 394 1.50 -30.49 33.18
N SER A 395 1.61 -30.50 34.51
CA SER A 395 0.98 -31.50 35.38
C SER A 395 -0.56 -31.50 35.27
N LEU A 396 -1.16 -30.30 35.20
CA LEU A 396 -2.61 -30.13 35.02
C LEU A 396 -3.07 -30.69 33.65
N ILE A 397 -2.35 -30.32 32.58
CA ILE A 397 -2.62 -30.80 31.23
C ILE A 397 -2.49 -32.32 31.16
N TYR A 398 -1.43 -32.87 31.73
CA TYR A 398 -1.22 -34.33 31.76
C TYR A 398 -2.34 -35.06 32.53
N LYS A 399 -2.76 -34.50 33.68
CA LYS A 399 -3.83 -35.06 34.51
C LYS A 399 -5.19 -35.07 33.81
N PHE A 400 -5.48 -34.06 33.01
CA PHE A 400 -6.75 -33.86 32.32
C PHE A 400 -6.64 -33.91 30.79
N LYS A 401 -5.61 -34.60 30.27
CA LYS A 401 -5.25 -34.61 28.82
C LYS A 401 -6.43 -34.91 27.90
N GLU A 402 -7.28 -35.89 28.25
CA GLU A 402 -8.44 -36.26 27.43
C GLU A 402 -9.49 -35.12 27.37
N ARG A 403 -9.76 -34.50 28.52
CA ARG A 403 -10.69 -33.36 28.58
C ARG A 403 -10.16 -32.16 27.84
N PHE A 404 -8.85 -31.86 27.94
CA PHE A 404 -8.22 -30.79 27.19
C PHE A 404 -8.32 -31.02 25.67
N VAL A 405 -8.04 -32.25 25.21
CA VAL A 405 -8.18 -32.58 23.78
C VAL A 405 -9.62 -32.41 23.32
N ILE A 406 -10.60 -32.92 24.09
CA ILE A 406 -12.02 -32.77 23.75
C ILE A 406 -12.44 -31.30 23.70
N ILE A 407 -12.09 -30.50 24.70
CA ILE A 407 -12.46 -29.06 24.75
C ILE A 407 -11.82 -28.31 23.58
N ILE A 408 -10.53 -28.51 23.34
CA ILE A 408 -9.84 -27.83 22.22
C ILE A 408 -10.44 -28.29 20.89
N SER A 409 -10.73 -29.58 20.72
CA SER A 409 -11.37 -30.08 19.50
C SER A 409 -12.75 -29.44 19.27
N LEU A 410 -13.58 -29.33 20.32
CA LEU A 410 -14.89 -28.68 20.23
C LEU A 410 -14.75 -27.18 19.87
N ILE A 411 -13.80 -26.47 20.47
CA ILE A 411 -13.50 -25.07 20.13
C ILE A 411 -13.05 -24.97 18.66
N CYS A 412 -12.14 -25.84 18.23
CA CYS A 412 -11.67 -25.86 16.85
C CYS A 412 -12.80 -26.15 15.86
N ILE A 413 -13.68 -27.11 16.16
CA ILE A 413 -14.84 -27.44 15.32
C ILE A 413 -15.80 -26.25 15.24
N TYR A 414 -16.11 -25.61 16.37
CA TYR A 414 -16.95 -24.42 16.39
C TYR A 414 -16.35 -23.29 15.57
N VAL A 415 -15.07 -22.95 15.82
CA VAL A 415 -14.39 -21.87 15.10
C VAL A 415 -14.22 -22.23 13.62
N PHE A 416 -13.96 -23.50 13.28
CA PHE A 416 -13.93 -23.95 11.89
C PHE A 416 -15.27 -23.78 11.18
N SER A 417 -16.40 -23.99 11.89
CA SER A 417 -17.73 -23.75 11.32
C SER A 417 -18.05 -22.29 11.01
N LEU A 418 -17.25 -21.35 11.53
CA LEU A 418 -17.37 -19.92 11.22
C LEU A 418 -16.58 -19.52 9.98
N LEU A 419 -15.54 -20.28 9.60
CA LEU A 419 -14.68 -19.95 8.44
C LEU A 419 -15.43 -19.73 7.10
N PRO A 420 -16.54 -20.43 6.79
CA PRO A 420 -17.31 -20.12 5.59
C PRO A 420 -17.87 -18.70 5.53
N ASN A 421 -17.98 -18.03 6.69
CA ASN A 421 -18.42 -16.64 6.78
C ASN A 421 -17.24 -15.65 6.64
N LEU A 422 -16.00 -16.14 6.60
CA LEU A 422 -14.83 -15.33 6.34
C LEU A 422 -14.74 -15.11 4.84
N TYR A 423 -14.83 -13.88 4.43
CA TYR A 423 -14.50 -13.48 3.09
C TYR A 423 -13.29 -12.54 3.12
N PHE A 424 -12.45 -12.70 2.13
CA PHE A 424 -11.31 -11.82 1.95
C PHE A 424 -11.73 -10.75 0.96
N ASP A 425 -11.80 -9.53 1.46
CA ASP A 425 -12.10 -8.37 0.65
C ASP A 425 -11.16 -7.23 1.05
N ASP A 426 -10.96 -6.30 0.14
CA ASP A 426 -10.09 -5.16 0.34
C ASP A 426 -10.85 -3.86 0.06
N TYR A 427 -10.57 -2.85 0.87
CA TYR A 427 -11.14 -1.52 0.74
C TYR A 427 -10.01 -0.49 0.85
N PHE A 428 -9.41 -0.15 -0.28
CA PHE A 428 -8.22 0.71 -0.30
C PHE A 428 -8.49 2.13 0.25
N GLY A 429 -9.73 2.60 0.25
CA GLY A 429 -10.14 3.86 0.89
C GLY A 429 -9.89 3.91 2.40
N SER A 430 -9.77 2.74 3.08
CA SER A 430 -9.53 2.65 4.53
C SER A 430 -8.06 2.42 4.92
N TYR A 431 -7.14 2.32 3.99
CA TYR A 431 -5.73 2.01 4.29
C TYR A 431 -5.09 2.99 5.28
N PHE A 432 -5.54 4.23 5.28
CA PHE A 432 -4.99 5.30 6.13
C PHE A 432 -5.99 5.83 7.17
N ASP A 433 -7.00 5.06 7.56
CA ASP A 433 -8.00 5.46 8.58
C ASP A 433 -7.39 5.72 9.97
N ARG A 434 -6.10 5.43 10.16
CA ARG A 434 -5.31 5.80 11.37
C ARG A 434 -4.60 7.15 11.24
N VAL A 435 -4.65 7.80 10.08
CA VAL A 435 -4.06 9.12 9.83
C VAL A 435 -5.16 10.17 9.97
N PRO A 436 -5.17 10.97 11.04
CA PRO A 436 -6.27 11.91 11.32
C PRO A 436 -6.56 12.86 10.16
N GLU A 437 -5.50 13.38 9.53
CA GLU A 437 -5.61 14.32 8.42
C GLU A 437 -6.22 13.67 7.17
N TRP A 438 -5.95 12.38 6.94
CA TRP A 438 -6.58 11.62 5.85
C TRP A 438 -8.06 11.40 6.11
N VAL A 439 -8.41 11.00 7.34
CA VAL A 439 -9.81 10.76 7.73
C VAL A 439 -10.63 12.04 7.65
N GLU A 440 -10.09 13.18 8.13
CA GLU A 440 -10.78 14.47 8.08
C GLU A 440 -11.12 14.89 6.64
N VAL A 441 -10.19 14.69 5.71
CA VAL A 441 -10.40 14.98 4.29
C VAL A 441 -11.39 13.99 3.68
N LYS A 442 -11.26 12.70 3.97
CA LYS A 442 -12.16 11.64 3.50
C LYS A 442 -13.60 11.89 3.94
N ASP A 443 -13.82 12.24 5.21
CA ASP A 443 -15.15 12.55 5.77
C ASP A 443 -15.82 13.77 5.09
N ILE A 444 -15.02 14.62 4.43
CA ILE A 444 -15.54 15.75 3.64
C ILE A 444 -15.76 15.34 2.18
N VAL A 445 -14.82 14.62 1.58
CA VAL A 445 -14.83 14.32 0.14
C VAL A 445 -15.82 13.22 -0.21
N ASP A 446 -15.87 12.13 0.58
CA ASP A 446 -16.69 10.96 0.23
C ASP A 446 -18.19 11.28 0.12
N PRO A 447 -18.80 12.03 1.06
CA PRO A 447 -20.22 12.38 0.94
C PRO A 447 -20.53 13.34 -0.21
N GLU A 448 -19.57 14.17 -0.63
CA GLU A 448 -19.78 15.25 -1.59
C GLU A 448 -19.37 14.87 -3.02
N PHE A 449 -18.40 13.93 -3.18
CA PHE A 449 -17.81 13.57 -4.47
C PHE A 449 -17.71 12.06 -4.72
N GLY A 450 -18.05 11.22 -3.75
CA GLY A 450 -17.87 9.77 -3.80
C GLY A 450 -16.43 9.34 -3.48
N SER A 451 -15.40 9.93 -4.10
CA SER A 451 -14.00 9.74 -3.74
C SER A 451 -13.10 10.86 -4.29
N SER A 452 -11.84 10.88 -3.84
CA SER A 452 -10.80 11.76 -4.39
C SER A 452 -10.04 11.16 -5.56
N PHE A 453 -10.47 10.01 -6.09
CA PHE A 453 -9.76 9.29 -7.15
C PHE A 453 -10.55 9.27 -8.47
N PHE A 454 -9.79 9.20 -9.55
CA PHE A 454 -10.33 9.01 -10.90
C PHE A 454 -9.88 7.69 -11.49
N THR A 455 -10.76 7.12 -12.32
CA THR A 455 -10.42 6.10 -13.31
C THR A 455 -10.57 6.69 -14.70
N PHE A 456 -9.99 6.04 -15.67
CA PHE A 456 -9.91 6.56 -17.02
C PHE A 456 -10.25 5.46 -18.02
N ALA A 457 -10.93 5.82 -19.12
CA ALA A 457 -11.10 4.95 -20.27
C ALA A 457 -10.53 5.63 -21.50
N ASP A 458 -9.52 5.02 -22.13
CA ASP A 458 -9.02 5.44 -23.44
C ASP A 458 -9.85 4.80 -24.53
N ILE A 459 -10.43 5.59 -25.45
CA ILE A 459 -11.25 5.10 -26.54
C ILE A 459 -10.66 5.57 -27.86
N GLU A 460 -10.27 4.60 -28.70
CA GLU A 460 -9.55 4.81 -29.94
C GLU A 460 -10.46 4.70 -31.17
N THR A 461 -10.27 5.60 -32.12
CA THR A 461 -10.95 5.59 -33.41
C THR A 461 -10.18 4.84 -34.49
N ASN A 462 -8.90 4.54 -34.27
CA ASN A 462 -7.93 3.96 -35.21
C ASN A 462 -7.64 4.83 -36.46
N GLU A 463 -8.03 6.09 -36.48
CA GLU A 463 -7.74 7.03 -37.58
C GLU A 463 -7.45 8.45 -37.07
N PRO A 464 -6.51 9.20 -37.66
CA PRO A 464 -6.27 10.59 -37.31
C PRO A 464 -7.53 11.44 -37.47
N ASN A 465 -7.75 12.38 -36.54
CA ASN A 465 -8.96 13.20 -36.44
C ASN A 465 -10.27 12.39 -36.32
N GLY A 466 -10.18 11.12 -35.90
CA GLY A 466 -11.35 10.26 -35.77
C GLY A 466 -12.33 10.73 -34.69
N ILE A 467 -11.84 11.37 -33.61
CA ILE A 467 -12.68 11.94 -32.53
C ILE A 467 -13.64 13.04 -33.02
N THR A 468 -13.41 13.63 -34.19
CA THR A 468 -14.32 14.62 -34.78
C THR A 468 -15.54 13.98 -35.46
N ASN A 469 -15.61 12.64 -35.52
CA ASN A 469 -16.74 11.91 -36.09
C ASN A 469 -17.95 11.99 -35.12
N PRO A 470 -19.13 12.46 -35.57
CA PRO A 470 -20.33 12.47 -34.74
C PRO A 470 -20.69 11.09 -34.15
N GLU A 471 -20.48 10.00 -34.90
CA GLU A 471 -20.74 8.64 -34.44
C GLU A 471 -19.87 8.29 -33.20
N TYR A 472 -18.59 8.68 -33.22
CA TYR A 472 -17.69 8.48 -32.10
C TYR A 472 -18.17 9.22 -30.84
N LEU A 473 -18.47 10.51 -30.97
CA LEU A 473 -18.92 11.33 -29.84
C LEU A 473 -20.26 10.84 -29.27
N ASN A 474 -21.17 10.41 -30.14
CA ASN A 474 -22.44 9.81 -29.68
C ASN A 474 -22.22 8.50 -28.92
N LYS A 475 -21.21 7.70 -29.31
CA LYS A 475 -20.86 6.48 -28.56
C LYS A 475 -20.21 6.79 -27.20
N LEU A 476 -19.42 7.85 -27.10
CA LEU A 476 -18.92 8.33 -25.81
C LEU A 476 -20.07 8.77 -24.91
N ASP A 477 -21.01 9.53 -25.42
CA ASP A 477 -22.19 10.02 -24.70
C ASP A 477 -23.12 8.87 -24.25
N GLU A 478 -23.29 7.80 -25.09
CA GLU A 478 -23.99 6.59 -24.71
C GLU A 478 -23.27 5.86 -23.56
N PHE A 479 -21.94 5.78 -23.61
CA PHE A 479 -21.14 5.11 -22.59
C PHE A 479 -21.15 5.90 -21.28
N GLU A 480 -20.99 7.20 -21.34
CA GLU A 480 -21.11 8.12 -20.20
C GLU A 480 -22.47 7.94 -19.50
N LYS A 481 -23.58 8.01 -20.24
CA LYS A 481 -24.93 7.85 -19.69
C LYS A 481 -25.16 6.49 -19.02
N TRP A 482 -24.54 5.44 -19.55
CA TRP A 482 -24.60 4.12 -18.94
C TRP A 482 -23.75 4.05 -17.67
N LEU A 483 -22.52 4.63 -17.69
CA LEU A 483 -21.62 4.65 -16.54
C LEU A 483 -22.24 5.38 -15.34
N VAL A 484 -22.83 6.55 -15.55
CA VAL A 484 -23.46 7.36 -14.48
C VAL A 484 -24.62 6.61 -13.79
N GLN A 485 -25.22 5.61 -14.42
CA GLN A 485 -26.25 4.77 -13.80
C GLN A 485 -25.70 3.67 -12.90
N GLN A 486 -24.38 3.47 -12.87
CA GLN A 486 -23.74 2.46 -12.03
C GLN A 486 -23.48 3.00 -10.62
N GLU A 487 -23.79 2.22 -9.58
CA GLU A 487 -23.58 2.62 -8.18
C GLU A 487 -22.11 2.94 -7.85
N SER A 488 -21.18 2.31 -8.57
CA SER A 488 -19.73 2.53 -8.41
C SER A 488 -19.23 3.81 -9.05
N VAL A 489 -20.08 4.58 -9.75
CA VAL A 489 -19.68 5.78 -10.49
C VAL A 489 -20.36 7.01 -9.88
N ALA A 490 -19.57 8.00 -9.49
CA ALA A 490 -20.08 9.27 -8.99
C ALA A 490 -20.31 10.26 -10.13
N ASP A 491 -19.39 10.31 -11.11
CA ASP A 491 -19.49 11.22 -12.23
C ASP A 491 -18.55 10.81 -13.39
N VAL A 492 -18.84 11.31 -14.60
CA VAL A 492 -18.05 11.06 -15.82
C VAL A 492 -17.91 12.36 -16.61
N SER A 493 -16.74 12.60 -17.18
CA SER A 493 -16.47 13.71 -18.10
C SER A 493 -15.77 13.23 -19.36
N THR A 494 -16.21 13.76 -20.49
CA THR A 494 -15.74 13.35 -21.82
C THR A 494 -15.49 14.57 -22.71
N VAL A 495 -14.78 14.37 -23.83
CA VAL A 495 -14.64 15.39 -24.87
C VAL A 495 -15.98 15.70 -25.58
N SER A 496 -16.98 14.81 -25.46
CA SER A 496 -18.32 15.06 -26.01
C SER A 496 -19.01 16.22 -25.29
N ASP A 497 -18.76 16.41 -23.98
CA ASP A 497 -19.33 17.49 -23.19
C ASP A 497 -18.79 18.85 -23.65
N VAL A 498 -17.49 18.90 -23.96
CA VAL A 498 -16.87 20.11 -24.54
C VAL A 498 -17.58 20.48 -25.86
N VAL A 499 -17.84 19.49 -26.72
CA VAL A 499 -18.53 19.72 -28.00
C VAL A 499 -19.99 20.14 -27.80
N LYS A 500 -20.72 19.48 -26.88
CA LYS A 500 -22.12 19.81 -26.56
C LYS A 500 -22.23 21.25 -26.00
N ASN A 501 -21.32 21.63 -25.09
CA ASN A 501 -21.27 22.96 -24.50
C ASN A 501 -20.96 24.06 -25.56
N LEU A 502 -19.94 23.83 -26.40
CA LEU A 502 -19.61 24.75 -27.48
C LEU A 502 -20.78 24.88 -28.46
N HIS A 503 -21.42 23.77 -28.84
CA HIS A 503 -22.57 23.79 -29.75
C HIS A 503 -23.74 24.60 -29.19
N LYS A 504 -24.07 24.37 -27.90
CA LYS A 504 -25.08 25.16 -27.18
C LYS A 504 -24.75 26.65 -27.17
N ASN A 505 -23.52 27.01 -26.75
CA ASN A 505 -23.10 28.40 -26.61
C ASN A 505 -23.09 29.11 -27.96
N MET A 506 -22.61 28.45 -29.03
CA MET A 506 -22.63 28.99 -30.40
C MET A 506 -24.04 29.20 -30.98
N ASN A 507 -25.05 28.62 -30.38
CA ASN A 507 -26.45 28.76 -30.76
C ASN A 507 -27.25 29.58 -29.72
N GLY A 508 -26.61 30.56 -29.08
CA GLY A 508 -27.26 31.52 -28.17
C GLY A 508 -27.59 30.94 -26.79
N GLY A 509 -26.90 29.88 -26.37
CA GLY A 509 -27.10 29.27 -25.05
C GLY A 509 -28.40 28.47 -24.88
N LEU A 510 -29.09 28.15 -25.99
CA LEU A 510 -30.36 27.44 -25.97
C LEU A 510 -30.16 25.94 -25.68
N GLU A 511 -30.85 25.40 -24.69
CA GLU A 511 -30.74 24.00 -24.26
C GLU A 511 -31.00 22.97 -25.37
N GLU A 512 -31.82 23.27 -26.35
CA GLU A 512 -32.08 22.40 -27.52
C GLU A 512 -30.83 22.09 -28.37
N TYR A 513 -29.77 22.92 -28.22
CA TYR A 513 -28.49 22.74 -28.88
C TYR A 513 -27.42 22.08 -27.96
N TYR A 514 -27.74 21.71 -26.73
CA TYR A 514 -26.87 20.86 -25.90
C TYR A 514 -26.87 19.42 -26.43
N LYS A 515 -26.24 19.23 -27.59
CA LYS A 515 -26.17 17.97 -28.31
C LYS A 515 -24.96 17.95 -29.25
N ILE A 516 -24.56 16.77 -29.67
CA ILE A 516 -23.50 16.58 -30.64
C ILE A 516 -24.03 16.96 -32.05
N PRO A 517 -23.38 17.90 -32.78
CA PRO A 517 -23.79 18.22 -34.14
C PRO A 517 -23.47 17.08 -35.12
N ASP A 518 -24.29 16.91 -36.16
CA ASP A 518 -24.12 15.88 -37.21
C ASP A 518 -23.01 16.25 -38.24
N ASN A 519 -22.30 17.36 -38.06
CA ASN A 519 -21.31 17.85 -38.99
C ASN A 519 -19.88 17.73 -38.48
N LYS A 520 -19.11 16.76 -39.01
CA LYS A 520 -17.69 16.51 -38.66
C LYS A 520 -16.82 17.78 -38.81
N ALA A 521 -17.01 18.60 -39.82
CA ALA A 521 -16.22 19.83 -40.02
C ALA A 521 -16.51 20.87 -38.94
N LEU A 522 -17.76 20.98 -38.50
CA LEU A 522 -18.16 21.87 -37.40
C LEU A 522 -17.53 21.43 -36.07
N ILE A 523 -17.54 20.12 -35.76
CA ILE A 523 -16.89 19.58 -34.57
C ILE A 523 -15.38 19.87 -34.59
N ALA A 524 -14.72 19.69 -35.75
CA ALA A 524 -13.31 20.00 -35.90
C ALA A 524 -13.01 21.50 -35.66
N GLN A 525 -13.91 22.40 -36.11
CA GLN A 525 -13.81 23.83 -35.84
C GLN A 525 -13.97 24.15 -34.34
N TYR A 526 -14.89 23.48 -33.64
CA TYR A 526 -15.07 23.64 -32.19
C TYR A 526 -13.82 23.27 -31.40
N PHE A 527 -13.19 22.13 -31.69
CA PHE A 527 -11.93 21.75 -31.04
C PHE A 527 -10.82 22.75 -31.35
N LEU A 528 -10.69 23.19 -32.60
CA LEU A 528 -9.66 24.17 -33.00
C LEU A 528 -9.89 25.49 -32.28
N MET A 529 -11.12 25.97 -32.24
CA MET A 529 -11.50 27.21 -31.58
C MET A 529 -11.21 27.14 -30.08
N TYR A 530 -11.56 26.04 -29.43
CA TYR A 530 -11.24 25.80 -28.00
C TYR A 530 -9.73 25.85 -27.77
N GLU A 531 -8.95 25.10 -28.56
CA GLU A 531 -7.49 25.03 -28.43
C GLU A 531 -6.81 26.41 -28.59
N PHE A 532 -7.32 27.29 -29.45
CA PHE A 532 -6.79 28.64 -29.64
C PHE A 532 -7.22 29.67 -28.58
N SER A 533 -8.29 29.38 -27.87
CA SER A 533 -8.89 30.33 -26.92
C SER A 533 -8.45 30.11 -25.48
N VAL A 534 -7.97 28.87 -25.13
CA VAL A 534 -7.60 28.58 -23.75
C VAL A 534 -6.15 28.96 -23.43
N PRO A 535 -5.85 29.37 -22.16
CA PRO A 535 -4.49 29.61 -21.71
C PRO A 535 -3.61 28.36 -21.76
N TYR A 536 -2.29 28.57 -21.76
CA TYR A 536 -1.32 27.48 -21.69
C TYR A 536 -1.56 26.57 -20.46
N GLY A 537 -1.57 25.27 -20.70
CA GLY A 537 -1.83 24.26 -19.66
C GLY A 537 -3.32 23.97 -19.42
N MET A 538 -4.25 24.70 -20.08
CA MET A 538 -5.68 24.45 -20.00
C MET A 538 -6.25 23.81 -21.28
N ASP A 539 -5.38 23.40 -22.21
CA ASP A 539 -5.75 22.70 -23.44
C ASP A 539 -6.28 21.26 -23.16
N LEU A 540 -6.74 20.58 -24.20
CA LEU A 540 -7.34 19.24 -24.11
C LEU A 540 -6.31 18.10 -24.24
N LYS A 541 -5.00 18.35 -24.15
CA LYS A 541 -3.96 17.33 -24.30
C LYS A 541 -4.07 16.19 -23.27
N ASN A 542 -4.63 16.48 -22.11
CA ASN A 542 -4.91 15.46 -21.10
C ASN A 542 -6.20 14.67 -21.35
N GLN A 543 -7.01 15.05 -22.36
CA GLN A 543 -8.27 14.39 -22.70
C GLN A 543 -8.27 13.79 -24.10
N MET A 544 -7.43 14.27 -25.02
CA MET A 544 -7.32 13.73 -26.38
C MET A 544 -5.88 13.75 -26.87
N THR A 545 -5.56 12.78 -27.76
CA THR A 545 -4.24 12.71 -28.40
C THR A 545 -4.03 13.85 -29.38
N ALA A 546 -2.75 14.23 -29.63
CA ALA A 546 -2.39 15.32 -30.50
C ALA A 546 -2.90 15.14 -31.95
N ASP A 547 -2.95 13.90 -32.44
CA ASP A 547 -3.48 13.55 -33.76
C ASP A 547 -5.01 13.36 -33.78
N LYS A 548 -5.66 13.54 -32.60
CA LYS A 548 -7.11 13.38 -32.43
C LYS A 548 -7.63 12.01 -32.85
N SER A 549 -6.81 10.96 -32.65
CA SER A 549 -7.18 9.57 -32.93
C SER A 549 -7.83 8.86 -31.74
N SER A 550 -7.63 9.35 -30.52
CA SER A 550 -8.27 8.82 -29.32
C SER A 550 -8.58 9.90 -28.30
N SER A 551 -9.52 9.61 -27.41
CA SER A 551 -9.81 10.46 -26.25
C SER A 551 -9.95 9.65 -24.97
N ARG A 552 -9.63 10.31 -23.84
CA ARG A 552 -9.71 9.77 -22.50
C ARG A 552 -10.98 10.30 -21.80
N MET A 553 -11.81 9.37 -21.33
CA MET A 553 -12.90 9.70 -20.40
C MET A 553 -12.33 9.76 -18.98
N LEU A 554 -12.76 10.73 -18.20
CA LEU A 554 -12.49 10.82 -16.76
C LEU A 554 -13.71 10.30 -16.02
N ILE A 555 -13.51 9.31 -15.17
CA ILE A 555 -14.58 8.66 -14.42
C ILE A 555 -14.24 8.80 -12.93
N ARG A 556 -15.07 9.53 -12.21
CA ARG A 556 -14.97 9.56 -10.75
C ARG A 556 -15.73 8.38 -10.19
N THR A 557 -15.04 7.52 -9.47
CA THR A 557 -15.63 6.33 -8.87
C THR A 557 -15.92 6.56 -7.39
N ASN A 558 -17.00 5.95 -6.91
CA ASN A 558 -17.24 5.79 -5.48
C ASN A 558 -16.21 4.79 -4.93
N TYR A 559 -15.87 4.90 -3.64
CA TYR A 559 -15.13 3.84 -3.00
C TYR A 559 -15.95 2.55 -2.97
N SER A 560 -15.37 1.48 -3.41
CA SER A 560 -15.95 0.14 -3.46
C SER A 560 -14.95 -0.89 -2.93
N THR A 561 -15.46 -2.03 -2.49
CA THR A 561 -14.62 -3.16 -2.11
C THR A 561 -13.98 -3.79 -3.35
N ALA A 562 -12.94 -4.62 -3.14
CA ALA A 562 -12.28 -5.30 -4.25
C ALA A 562 -13.25 -6.19 -5.03
N ILE A 563 -14.13 -6.90 -4.34
CA ILE A 563 -15.13 -7.78 -4.96
C ILE A 563 -16.10 -6.97 -5.85
N GLU A 564 -16.61 -5.85 -5.33
CA GLU A 564 -17.53 -4.97 -6.06
C GLU A 564 -16.85 -4.34 -7.28
N THR A 565 -15.61 -3.87 -7.13
CA THR A 565 -14.84 -3.26 -8.23
C THR A 565 -14.55 -4.26 -9.34
N VAL A 566 -14.16 -5.49 -9.00
CA VAL A 566 -13.92 -6.55 -10.00
C VAL A 566 -15.20 -6.90 -10.73
N ALA A 567 -16.36 -6.94 -10.03
CA ALA A 567 -17.66 -7.16 -10.64
C ALA A 567 -18.03 -6.00 -11.59
N PHE A 568 -17.90 -4.76 -11.14
CA PHE A 568 -18.12 -3.55 -11.94
C PHE A 568 -17.24 -3.54 -13.21
N ASN A 569 -15.94 -3.82 -13.09
CA ASN A 569 -15.04 -3.86 -14.26
C ASN A 569 -15.46 -4.94 -15.28
N LYS A 570 -16.00 -6.06 -14.81
CA LYS A 570 -16.56 -7.10 -15.69
C LYS A 570 -17.79 -6.61 -16.44
N GLU A 571 -18.68 -5.88 -15.78
CA GLU A 571 -19.88 -5.29 -16.42
C GLU A 571 -19.51 -4.22 -17.44
N VAL A 572 -18.53 -3.36 -17.11
CA VAL A 572 -17.97 -2.39 -18.07
C VAL A 572 -17.44 -3.07 -19.32
N ASN A 573 -16.63 -4.11 -19.16
CA ASN A 573 -16.06 -4.85 -20.31
C ASN A 573 -17.16 -5.50 -21.17
N LEU A 574 -18.21 -6.06 -20.56
CA LEU A 574 -19.34 -6.61 -21.28
C LEU A 574 -20.12 -5.55 -22.07
N TRP A 575 -20.31 -4.36 -21.47
CA TRP A 575 -20.97 -3.25 -22.16
C TRP A 575 -20.15 -2.79 -23.38
N ILE A 576 -18.83 -2.63 -23.20
CA ILE A 576 -17.88 -2.25 -24.26
C ILE A 576 -17.94 -3.23 -25.43
N GLU A 577 -17.87 -4.53 -25.17
CA GLU A 577 -17.92 -5.58 -26.20
C GLU A 577 -19.19 -5.52 -27.07
N ASN A 578 -20.31 -5.16 -26.43
CA ASN A 578 -21.61 -5.17 -27.09
C ASN A 578 -21.96 -3.85 -27.80
N ASN A 579 -21.51 -2.70 -27.29
CA ASN A 579 -22.04 -1.38 -27.66
C ASN A 579 -21.00 -0.44 -28.28
N LEU A 580 -19.69 -0.59 -27.99
CA LEU A 580 -18.69 0.41 -28.37
C LEU A 580 -18.16 0.25 -29.80
N LYS A 581 -18.37 -0.89 -30.43
CA LYS A 581 -17.91 -1.11 -31.82
C LYS A 581 -18.43 -0.03 -32.77
N PRO A 582 -17.58 0.45 -33.73
CA PRO A 582 -16.29 -0.11 -34.18
C PRO A 582 -15.06 0.39 -33.38
N PHE A 583 -15.25 1.23 -32.40
CA PHE A 583 -14.17 1.85 -31.62
C PHE A 583 -13.53 0.83 -30.67
N LYS A 584 -12.31 1.10 -30.22
CA LYS A 584 -11.52 0.21 -29.37
C LYS A 584 -11.19 0.87 -28.03
N THR A 585 -11.18 0.04 -27.00
CA THR A 585 -10.68 0.38 -25.67
C THR A 585 -10.16 -0.88 -24.98
N LYS A 586 -9.24 -0.72 -24.03
CA LYS A 586 -8.82 -1.79 -23.11
C LYS A 586 -9.71 -1.91 -21.87
N GLY A 587 -10.70 -1.03 -21.75
CA GLY A 587 -11.56 -0.90 -20.58
C GLY A 587 -11.20 0.31 -19.73
N VAL A 588 -11.53 0.25 -18.44
CA VAL A 588 -11.20 1.30 -17.47
C VAL A 588 -9.90 0.97 -16.74
N ALA A 589 -9.07 1.99 -16.53
CA ALA A 589 -7.80 1.88 -15.83
C ALA A 589 -7.63 3.04 -14.81
N GLY A 590 -6.85 2.80 -13.78
CA GLY A 590 -6.58 3.75 -12.70
C GLY A 590 -6.36 3.02 -11.37
N ILE A 591 -5.91 3.75 -10.35
CA ILE A 591 -5.64 3.17 -9.02
C ILE A 591 -6.88 2.45 -8.45
N PRO A 592 -8.11 3.02 -8.54
CA PRO A 592 -9.32 2.36 -8.04
C PRO A 592 -9.68 1.04 -8.72
N ILE A 593 -9.17 0.79 -9.91
CA ILE A 593 -9.36 -0.48 -10.63
C ILE A 593 -8.18 -1.43 -10.37
N MET A 594 -6.97 -0.91 -10.45
CA MET A 594 -5.75 -1.69 -10.33
C MET A 594 -5.59 -2.33 -8.94
N MET A 595 -5.78 -1.56 -7.86
CA MET A 595 -5.56 -2.07 -6.50
C MET A 595 -6.48 -3.23 -6.11
N PRO A 596 -7.81 -3.17 -6.37
CA PRO A 596 -8.71 -4.29 -6.13
C PRO A 596 -8.37 -5.56 -6.92
N HIS A 597 -7.98 -5.41 -8.19
CA HIS A 597 -7.55 -6.55 -9.00
C HIS A 597 -6.26 -7.17 -8.47
N LEU A 598 -5.27 -6.32 -8.13
CA LEU A 598 -4.00 -6.75 -7.52
C LEU A 598 -4.24 -7.52 -6.21
N PHE A 599 -5.13 -7.01 -5.35
CA PHE A 599 -5.51 -7.69 -4.11
C PHE A 599 -6.13 -9.08 -4.39
N THR A 600 -7.06 -9.16 -5.33
CA THR A 600 -7.77 -10.40 -5.66
C THR A 600 -6.80 -11.46 -6.21
N GLU A 601 -5.95 -11.09 -7.16
CA GLU A 601 -4.95 -12.01 -7.74
C GLU A 601 -3.91 -12.43 -6.70
N ASN A 602 -3.38 -11.47 -5.94
CA ASN A 602 -2.43 -11.76 -4.86
C ASN A 602 -3.01 -12.71 -3.80
N THR A 603 -4.28 -12.55 -3.42
CA THR A 603 -4.94 -13.42 -2.44
C THR A 603 -4.97 -14.87 -2.93
N ASN A 604 -5.26 -15.13 -4.21
CA ASN A 604 -5.21 -16.46 -4.80
C ASN A 604 -3.79 -17.03 -4.79
N GLY A 605 -2.78 -16.24 -5.15
CA GLY A 605 -1.37 -16.63 -5.09
C GLY A 605 -0.94 -16.99 -3.67
N LEU A 606 -1.31 -16.18 -2.68
CA LEU A 606 -0.99 -16.44 -1.26
C LEU A 606 -1.64 -17.72 -0.73
N LEU A 607 -2.85 -18.07 -1.15
CA LEU A 607 -3.50 -19.34 -0.78
C LEU A 607 -2.71 -20.55 -1.33
N LEU A 608 -2.23 -20.48 -2.57
CA LEU A 608 -1.36 -21.50 -3.15
C LEU A 608 -0.03 -21.61 -2.39
N GLY A 609 0.57 -20.47 -2.06
CA GLY A 609 1.79 -20.38 -1.26
C GLY A 609 1.63 -21.00 0.13
N LEU A 610 0.48 -20.80 0.76
CA LEU A 610 0.14 -21.41 2.06
C LEU A 610 0.07 -22.94 1.95
N LEU A 611 -0.61 -23.47 0.94
CA LEU A 611 -0.69 -24.92 0.69
C LEU A 611 0.69 -25.53 0.43
N PHE A 612 1.53 -24.85 -0.35
CA PHE A 612 2.92 -25.24 -0.57
C PHE A 612 3.70 -25.29 0.75
N SER A 613 3.63 -24.23 1.54
CA SER A 613 4.33 -24.11 2.83
C SER A 613 3.95 -25.22 3.80
N PHE A 614 2.66 -25.50 3.99
CA PHE A 614 2.20 -26.61 4.84
C PHE A 614 2.67 -27.97 4.34
N SER A 615 2.55 -28.22 3.04
CA SER A 615 2.99 -29.49 2.44
C SER A 615 4.48 -29.72 2.64
N PHE A 616 5.27 -28.66 2.47
CA PHE A 616 6.72 -28.72 2.66
C PHE A 616 7.10 -28.91 4.14
N ILE A 617 6.46 -28.22 5.08
CA ILE A 617 6.68 -28.39 6.53
C ILE A 617 6.41 -29.84 6.94
N ILE A 618 5.30 -30.45 6.48
CA ILE A 618 4.97 -31.85 6.72
C ILE A 618 6.08 -32.77 6.25
N LEU A 619 6.56 -32.55 5.03
CA LEU A 619 7.63 -33.35 4.44
C LEU A 619 8.92 -33.23 5.26
N VAL A 620 9.36 -32.03 5.58
CA VAL A 620 10.61 -31.76 6.31
C VAL A 620 10.56 -32.35 7.72
N VAL A 621 9.46 -32.16 8.45
CA VAL A 621 9.27 -32.73 9.78
C VAL A 621 9.22 -34.26 9.71
N GLY A 622 8.48 -34.81 8.74
CA GLY A 622 8.39 -36.25 8.51
C GLY A 622 9.74 -36.90 8.21
N LEU A 623 10.55 -36.28 7.35
CA LEU A 623 11.91 -36.74 7.06
C LEU A 623 12.85 -36.63 8.27
N SER A 624 12.78 -35.49 8.98
CA SER A 624 13.60 -35.27 10.18
C SER A 624 13.33 -36.30 11.28
N LEU A 625 12.05 -36.60 11.52
CA LEU A 625 11.62 -37.58 12.52
C LEU A 625 11.61 -39.04 11.99
N ARG A 626 11.99 -39.24 10.71
CA ARG A 626 11.95 -40.55 10.02
C ARG A 626 10.59 -41.26 10.14
N SER A 627 9.52 -40.50 10.16
CA SER A 627 8.17 -41.02 10.35
C SER A 627 7.14 -40.09 9.72
N LEU A 628 6.49 -40.55 8.66
CA LEU A 628 5.41 -39.83 8.00
C LEU A 628 4.23 -39.56 8.97
N ARG A 629 3.98 -40.45 9.93
CA ARG A 629 2.94 -40.25 10.94
C ARG A 629 3.19 -39.00 11.78
N TYR A 630 4.42 -38.79 12.25
CA TYR A 630 4.76 -37.56 12.99
C TYR A 630 4.77 -36.31 12.11
N GLY A 631 5.14 -36.46 10.84
CA GLY A 631 4.98 -35.39 9.86
C GLY A 631 3.53 -34.92 9.72
N ILE A 632 2.59 -35.86 9.57
CA ILE A 632 1.16 -35.57 9.51
C ILE A 632 0.64 -34.98 10.82
N ILE A 633 1.04 -35.54 11.97
CA ILE A 633 0.63 -35.02 13.29
C ILE A 633 1.12 -33.59 13.50
N SER A 634 2.27 -33.19 12.92
CA SER A 634 2.79 -31.84 13.01
C SER A 634 1.91 -30.79 12.33
N VAL A 635 0.97 -31.20 11.46
CA VAL A 635 -0.03 -30.31 10.87
C VAL A 635 -0.91 -29.68 11.94
N ILE A 636 -1.29 -30.47 12.94
CA ILE A 636 -2.23 -30.05 14.01
C ILE A 636 -1.74 -28.77 14.71
N PRO A 637 -0.53 -28.73 15.30
CA PRO A 637 -0.06 -27.51 15.98
C PRO A 637 0.21 -26.33 15.05
N ASN A 638 0.33 -26.54 13.75
CA ASN A 638 0.51 -25.46 12.78
C ASN A 638 -0.83 -24.93 12.24
N VAL A 639 -1.80 -25.81 11.99
CA VAL A 639 -3.11 -25.46 11.42
C VAL A 639 -4.09 -24.96 12.48
N VAL A 640 -4.05 -25.50 13.70
CA VAL A 640 -4.98 -25.10 14.78
C VAL A 640 -4.87 -23.60 15.11
N PRO A 641 -3.68 -23.00 15.31
CA PRO A 641 -3.57 -21.56 15.54
C PRO A 641 -4.10 -20.72 14.37
N PHE A 642 -3.89 -21.20 13.13
CA PHE A 642 -4.40 -20.55 11.93
C PHE A 642 -5.94 -20.56 11.90
N ILE A 643 -6.57 -21.72 12.11
CA ILE A 643 -8.03 -21.85 12.18
C ILE A 643 -8.59 -20.95 13.30
N LEU A 644 -7.98 -21.00 14.49
CA LEU A 644 -8.44 -20.19 15.62
C LEU A 644 -8.30 -18.68 15.32
N GLY A 645 -7.18 -18.27 14.73
CA GLY A 645 -6.93 -16.87 14.37
C GLY A 645 -7.96 -16.34 13.38
N PHE A 646 -8.09 -17.00 12.23
CA PHE A 646 -9.04 -16.59 11.19
C PHE A 646 -10.51 -16.76 11.60
N GLY A 647 -10.84 -17.84 12.31
CA GLY A 647 -12.21 -18.04 12.75
C GLY A 647 -12.65 -17.07 13.86
N ILE A 648 -11.72 -16.56 14.68
CA ILE A 648 -12.04 -15.49 15.63
C ILE A 648 -12.29 -14.17 14.91
N LEU A 649 -11.56 -13.90 13.82
CA LEU A 649 -11.78 -12.69 13.01
C LEU A 649 -13.20 -12.61 12.42
N THR A 650 -13.86 -13.75 12.19
CA THR A 650 -15.27 -13.75 11.72
C THR A 650 -16.28 -13.29 12.77
N LEU A 651 -15.86 -13.10 14.02
CA LEU A 651 -16.72 -12.61 15.10
C LEU A 651 -16.69 -11.08 15.23
N PHE A 652 -15.80 -10.41 14.54
CA PHE A 652 -15.62 -8.96 14.52
C PHE A 652 -15.91 -8.38 13.14
#